data_0600373649a3f8745c376a75c9007cef
#
_entry.id   0600373649a3f8745c376a75c9007cef
#
_cell.length_a   1.000
_cell.length_b   1.000
_cell.length_c   1.000
_cell.angle_alpha   90.00
_cell.angle_beta   90.00
_cell.angle_gamma   90.00
#
_symmetry.space_group_name_H-M   'P 1'
#
loop_
_entity.id
_entity.type
_entity.pdbx_description
1 polymer ?
#
loop_
_entity_poly.entity_id
_entity_poly.type
_entity_poly.pdbx_seq_one_letter_code
_entity_poly.pdbx_strand_id
1 'polypeptide(L)'
;MPLKPIASIFCLMLCGVASTTQAQTVDFENEVWPIFQANCIECHGAKNHEGDLRLDARAIAFKGGVNGSGITAGKPQQSLLYQRLILTDEGERMPQGAEALPAEKIETIRRWIAEGAPWPDGVGSAAQQIERHWAYVAPERPELPRVKNQRWPQNPIDFFVLQRLEAEKVVPSVPVDRRRLIRRVFLDLVGYPPTYEQVQKFIANDHPEAYEQLVEQLLASPQYGVRWARPWLDLARYADSNGYQADQYRNVWPYRDWVINALNEDMPFDQFTIEQIAGDLLESPTVAQQISTGFHRLTTLNVEGGVDPEMSRLNQVIDRVNTTGSVWLGSTIECSQCHNHKYDPFSQKEYYQMMAYFNNTPLEVSGKSTAYNFFGPKIEVDRTPAQQRQLAVLEAVKEKQQVALDQITKRVESGYADWVAMISAQKYSDSTWFVLTPVSQKSVNGATLTVLDDQSVLSGGENPSGDTFEIEFITDQQHLSGFKLEALLDDSLPGTGPGRFTAERPNFVLQEFTLEAGGKKIKLHSAIADFSQLNFDVSKAVDGDPATAWAIAPQFFKSHWAEFQTESPIEFTGTQKIKATLIMNYGGGRVIGRVRLSARTGTRATVAPEIIELAKKSKRNPKQEKQLHDFYLKQQPEYQSAQKKLADAQVKINNSQSPTALVMSEMKEPRSTYLLIRGEYKNNGKQVQPATPAALHKIQAEGGQSRLELAHWLTSVENPLVSRVTVNRWWAEIFGRGIVATEEDFGSQGDAPSHPGLLDWLAVEFMDQGWSMKHIHRLIVHSATYQQDSKMRSDLEAVDPTNMLLARAPRVRLSAEAIRDTMLQISGLLEFKMGGAPIYPPQPDGFWRHVGRNEPKYETSNGTDRFRRGVYVIWRRSAPYPSFTNFDAPDRTSCVIKRSRTNTPLQALTLLNDPTYWEMTRAFANEIEASASSIHGKIAFAFIQTLARKPSQREVEILETLYQSTVSRLRDRPSDILELVGSNTERATAESAAWCYIANVLLNLDETITRN
;
A
#
# COMPACT_ATOMS: atom_id res chain seq x y z
N MET A 1 -57.25 -69.95 36.49
CA MET A 1 -57.78 -70.79 37.59
C MET A 1 -56.87 -70.78 38.73
N PRO A 2 -57.31 -70.70 40.02
CA PRO A 2 -58.49 -70.02 40.50
C PRO A 2 -58.23 -69.12 41.73
N LEU A 3 -59.13 -68.29 42.00
CA LEU A 3 -59.98 -68.12 43.20
C LEU A 3 -59.56 -67.10 44.27
N LYS A 4 -60.48 -66.20 44.48
CA LYS A 4 -60.79 -65.35 45.61
C LYS A 4 -60.90 -66.13 46.91
N PRO A 5 -60.95 -65.55 48.15
CA PRO A 5 -62.06 -64.61 48.51
C PRO A 5 -61.67 -63.51 49.53
N ILE A 6 -62.39 -62.36 49.53
CA ILE A 6 -63.35 -61.77 50.47
C ILE A 6 -63.00 -61.77 51.97
N ALA A 7 -62.88 -60.59 52.61
CA ALA A 7 -63.57 -60.27 53.84
C ALA A 7 -63.48 -58.75 54.14
N SER A 8 -64.65 -58.17 54.21
CA SER A 8 -65.01 -56.86 54.81
C SER A 8 -64.73 -56.85 56.30
N ILE A 9 -64.56 -55.62 56.86
CA ILE A 9 -65.25 -55.04 57.97
C ILE A 9 -64.67 -53.69 58.41
N PHE A 10 -65.48 -52.71 58.27
CA PHE A 10 -65.92 -51.60 59.13
C PHE A 10 -64.96 -50.74 59.96
N CYS A 11 -65.02 -49.43 59.64
CA CYS A 11 -65.22 -48.25 60.57
C CYS A 11 -64.01 -47.61 61.25
N LEU A 12 -63.72 -46.42 61.03
CA LEU A 12 -64.21 -45.17 61.67
C LEU A 12 -63.62 -43.90 61.09
N MET A 13 -64.49 -42.92 60.90
CA MET A 13 -64.13 -41.53 60.53
C MET A 13 -63.11 -40.88 61.50
N LEU A 14 -62.06 -40.21 60.93
CA LEU A 14 -61.50 -38.98 61.52
C LEU A 14 -61.32 -38.02 60.35
N CYS A 15 -62.15 -36.97 60.25
CA CYS A 15 -61.93 -35.79 59.37
C CYS A 15 -60.61 -35.11 59.72
N GLY A 16 -59.55 -35.31 58.95
CA GLY A 16 -58.41 -34.42 58.86
C GLY A 16 -58.57 -33.57 57.68
N VAL A 17 -58.94 -32.32 57.86
CA VAL A 17 -58.89 -31.29 56.79
C VAL A 17 -57.45 -31.13 56.33
N ALA A 18 -57.07 -31.75 55.24
CA ALA A 18 -55.84 -31.45 54.53
C ALA A 18 -56.14 -30.14 53.74
N SER A 19 -55.69 -29.01 54.25
CA SER A 19 -55.58 -27.80 53.48
C SER A 19 -54.55 -28.02 52.37
N THR A 20 -55.05 -28.30 51.15
CA THR A 20 -54.28 -28.14 49.95
C THR A 20 -54.03 -26.67 49.81
N THR A 21 -52.85 -26.18 50.28
CA THR A 21 -52.28 -24.95 49.79
C THR A 21 -52.11 -25.13 48.28
N GLN A 22 -53.05 -24.65 47.47
CA GLN A 22 -52.76 -24.34 46.07
C GLN A 22 -51.57 -23.44 46.04
N ALA A 23 -50.47 -23.90 45.50
CA ALA A 23 -49.33 -23.05 45.25
C ALA A 23 -49.85 -21.89 44.37
N GLN A 24 -49.87 -20.70 44.93
CA GLN A 24 -50.30 -19.47 44.26
C GLN A 24 -49.41 -19.28 43.06
N THR A 25 -49.97 -19.29 41.84
CA THR A 25 -49.26 -19.04 40.58
C THR A 25 -48.69 -17.65 40.61
N VAL A 26 -47.43 -17.46 40.13
CA VAL A 26 -46.78 -16.16 40.13
C VAL A 26 -47.54 -15.22 39.17
N ASP A 27 -48.02 -14.12 39.74
CA ASP A 27 -48.67 -13.04 39.01
C ASP A 27 -47.64 -12.16 38.28
N PHE A 28 -47.62 -12.24 36.93
CA PHE A 28 -46.70 -11.48 36.13
C PHE A 28 -46.82 -9.98 36.35
N GLU A 29 -48.04 -9.45 36.36
CA GLU A 29 -48.32 -8.01 36.43
C GLU A 29 -47.92 -7.43 37.78
N ASN A 30 -48.17 -8.16 38.86
CA ASN A 30 -47.95 -7.64 40.22
C ASN A 30 -46.64 -8.09 40.84
N GLU A 31 -46.00 -9.19 40.39
CA GLU A 31 -44.79 -9.73 41.01
C GLU A 31 -43.54 -9.67 40.07
N VAL A 32 -43.70 -9.95 38.76
CA VAL A 32 -42.55 -10.01 37.84
C VAL A 32 -42.32 -8.69 37.12
N TRP A 33 -43.41 -8.10 36.58
CA TRP A 33 -43.35 -6.85 35.84
C TRP A 33 -42.70 -5.69 36.62
N PRO A 34 -42.99 -5.47 37.91
CA PRO A 34 -42.27 -4.48 38.68
C PRO A 34 -40.77 -4.74 38.83
N ILE A 35 -40.36 -6.02 38.84
CA ILE A 35 -38.93 -6.36 38.87
C ILE A 35 -38.28 -5.96 37.56
N PHE A 36 -38.94 -6.25 36.43
CA PHE A 36 -38.41 -5.87 35.12
C PHE A 36 -38.34 -4.34 34.97
N GLN A 37 -39.37 -3.62 35.33
CA GLN A 37 -39.40 -2.16 35.27
C GLN A 37 -38.28 -1.52 36.08
N ALA A 38 -38.02 -2.00 37.28
CA ALA A 38 -37.05 -1.39 38.16
C ALA A 38 -35.58 -1.77 37.88
N ASN A 39 -35.32 -2.92 37.22
CA ASN A 39 -33.97 -3.47 37.15
C ASN A 39 -33.51 -3.90 35.76
N CYS A 40 -34.42 -3.93 34.77
CA CYS A 40 -34.08 -4.53 33.46
C CYS A 40 -34.39 -3.60 32.27
N ILE A 41 -35.50 -2.86 32.32
CA ILE A 41 -36.02 -2.11 31.16
C ILE A 41 -35.17 -0.89 30.81
N GLU A 42 -34.42 -0.34 31.73
CA GLU A 42 -33.49 0.76 31.42
C GLU A 42 -32.45 0.35 30.32
N CYS A 43 -31.96 -0.89 30.39
CA CYS A 43 -31.01 -1.45 29.41
C CYS A 43 -31.68 -2.36 28.37
N HIS A 44 -32.81 -3.00 28.72
CA HIS A 44 -33.52 -3.99 27.86
C HIS A 44 -34.95 -3.55 27.57
N GLY A 45 -35.16 -2.30 27.22
CA GLY A 45 -36.46 -1.70 26.90
C GLY A 45 -36.53 -1.16 25.48
N ALA A 46 -37.54 -0.33 25.20
CA ALA A 46 -37.76 0.24 23.86
C ALA A 46 -36.69 1.24 23.42
N LYS A 47 -36.08 1.99 24.37
CA LYS A 47 -35.04 2.98 24.07
C LYS A 47 -33.64 2.37 24.02
N ASN A 48 -33.35 1.49 24.97
CA ASN A 48 -32.09 0.77 25.06
C ASN A 48 -32.41 -0.72 25.01
N HIS A 49 -31.79 -1.48 24.13
CA HIS A 49 -32.03 -2.92 23.97
C HIS A 49 -30.70 -3.66 23.83
N GLU A 50 -29.86 -3.53 24.85
CA GLU A 50 -28.54 -4.16 24.88
C GLU A 50 -28.62 -5.65 24.60
N GLY A 51 -27.76 -6.13 23.69
CA GLY A 51 -27.80 -7.50 23.21
C GLY A 51 -29.04 -7.89 22.40
N ASP A 52 -29.76 -6.92 21.82
CA ASP A 52 -31.02 -7.09 21.08
C ASP A 52 -32.14 -7.74 21.92
N LEU A 53 -31.97 -7.75 23.24
CA LEU A 53 -32.99 -8.29 24.17
C LEU A 53 -33.89 -7.15 24.65
N ARG A 54 -35.19 -7.34 24.53
CA ARG A 54 -36.23 -6.48 25.13
C ARG A 54 -37.05 -7.27 26.12
N LEU A 55 -37.10 -6.81 27.34
CA LEU A 55 -37.87 -7.37 28.44
C LEU A 55 -39.16 -6.55 28.74
N ASP A 56 -39.42 -5.54 27.90
CA ASP A 56 -40.64 -4.74 27.94
C ASP A 56 -41.70 -5.22 26.97
N ALA A 57 -41.42 -6.20 26.11
CA ALA A 57 -42.34 -6.75 25.09
C ALA A 57 -42.26 -8.27 25.05
N ARG A 58 -43.41 -8.95 25.32
CA ARG A 58 -43.54 -10.42 25.39
C ARG A 58 -42.88 -11.14 24.21
N ALA A 59 -43.30 -10.83 22.99
CA ALA A 59 -42.83 -11.53 21.79
C ALA A 59 -41.31 -11.47 21.63
N ILE A 60 -40.67 -10.33 21.99
CA ILE A 60 -39.25 -10.12 21.86
C ILE A 60 -38.52 -10.77 23.03
N ALA A 61 -39.00 -10.68 24.26
CA ALA A 61 -38.43 -11.34 25.42
C ALA A 61 -38.33 -12.88 25.24
N PHE A 62 -39.31 -13.50 24.65
CA PHE A 62 -39.30 -14.95 24.33
C PHE A 62 -38.40 -15.28 23.13
N LYS A 63 -38.40 -14.43 22.09
CA LYS A 63 -37.49 -14.60 20.96
C LYS A 63 -36.01 -14.53 21.43
N GLY A 64 -35.72 -13.64 22.39
CA GLY A 64 -34.39 -13.40 22.94
C GLY A 64 -33.58 -12.45 22.07
N GLY A 65 -32.33 -12.26 22.45
CA GLY A 65 -31.36 -11.40 21.78
C GLY A 65 -30.26 -12.18 21.05
N VAL A 66 -29.13 -11.51 20.78
CA VAL A 66 -27.97 -12.08 20.05
C VAL A 66 -27.41 -13.36 20.68
N ASN A 67 -27.62 -13.57 21.97
CA ASN A 67 -27.10 -14.74 22.69
C ASN A 67 -28.11 -15.91 22.76
N GLY A 68 -29.27 -15.81 22.09
CA GLY A 68 -30.31 -16.84 22.05
C GLY A 68 -31.57 -16.47 22.81
N SER A 69 -32.45 -17.45 23.03
CA SER A 69 -33.75 -17.23 23.68
C SER A 69 -33.59 -16.67 25.11
N GLY A 70 -34.12 -15.51 25.35
CA GLY A 70 -34.12 -14.88 26.69
C GLY A 70 -34.90 -15.66 27.72
N ILE A 71 -36.07 -16.19 27.33
CA ILE A 71 -37.01 -16.92 28.18
C ILE A 71 -37.43 -18.21 27.48
N THR A 72 -37.20 -19.34 28.10
CA THR A 72 -37.70 -20.66 27.67
C THR A 72 -38.76 -21.11 28.63
N ALA A 73 -40.03 -21.04 28.22
CA ALA A 73 -41.19 -21.37 29.05
C ALA A 73 -41.07 -22.75 29.69
N GLY A 74 -41.31 -22.86 30.96
CA GLY A 74 -41.22 -24.10 31.74
C GLY A 74 -39.82 -24.57 32.07
N LYS A 75 -38.75 -23.83 31.59
CA LYS A 75 -37.35 -24.29 31.71
C LYS A 75 -36.42 -23.20 32.19
N PRO A 76 -36.44 -22.85 33.49
CA PRO A 76 -35.59 -21.79 34.04
C PRO A 76 -34.11 -21.97 33.73
N GLN A 77 -33.59 -23.19 33.87
CA GLN A 77 -32.14 -23.49 33.64
C GLN A 77 -31.71 -23.37 32.18
N GLN A 78 -32.69 -23.29 31.22
CA GLN A 78 -32.42 -23.06 29.78
C GLN A 78 -32.74 -21.62 29.37
N SER A 79 -33.24 -20.79 30.30
CA SER A 79 -33.55 -19.38 30.04
C SER A 79 -32.34 -18.50 30.34
N LEU A 80 -31.83 -17.79 29.34
CA LEU A 80 -30.68 -16.91 29.47
C LEU A 80 -30.89 -15.82 30.53
N LEU A 81 -32.13 -15.31 30.64
CA LEU A 81 -32.53 -14.38 31.69
C LEU A 81 -32.15 -14.91 33.06
N TYR A 82 -32.62 -16.13 33.41
CA TYR A 82 -32.36 -16.71 34.72
C TYR A 82 -30.86 -17.06 34.89
N GLN A 83 -30.24 -17.60 33.87
CA GLN A 83 -28.77 -17.92 33.91
C GLN A 83 -27.94 -16.71 34.27
N ARG A 84 -28.22 -15.56 33.62
CA ARG A 84 -27.47 -14.32 33.84
C ARG A 84 -27.73 -13.67 35.22
N LEU A 85 -28.86 -13.91 35.84
CA LEU A 85 -29.18 -13.40 37.19
C LEU A 85 -28.43 -14.16 38.31
N ILE A 86 -28.04 -15.40 38.09
CA ILE A 86 -27.40 -16.29 39.08
C ILE A 86 -25.87 -16.38 38.94
N LEU A 87 -25.27 -15.70 37.95
CA LEU A 87 -23.83 -15.69 37.80
C LEU A 87 -23.15 -15.00 38.96
N THR A 88 -21.98 -15.52 39.34
CA THR A 88 -21.12 -14.92 40.38
C THR A 88 -20.12 -13.91 39.80
N ASP A 89 -19.85 -13.96 38.52
CA ASP A 89 -18.98 -13.01 37.83
C ASP A 89 -19.73 -11.70 37.57
N GLU A 90 -19.28 -10.62 38.23
CA GLU A 90 -19.89 -9.30 38.12
C GLU A 90 -19.85 -8.72 36.68
N GLY A 91 -18.89 -9.12 35.85
CA GLY A 91 -18.77 -8.69 34.47
C GLY A 91 -19.81 -9.35 33.54
N GLU A 92 -20.36 -10.51 33.93
CA GLU A 92 -21.33 -11.27 33.14
C GLU A 92 -22.73 -11.34 33.78
N ARG A 93 -22.82 -11.06 35.08
CA ARG A 93 -24.09 -11.08 35.84
C ARG A 93 -24.98 -9.89 35.47
N MET A 94 -26.29 -10.12 35.39
CA MET A 94 -27.29 -9.05 35.26
C MET A 94 -27.97 -8.76 36.59
N PRO A 95 -28.29 -7.48 36.88
CA PRO A 95 -27.97 -6.27 36.14
C PRO A 95 -26.47 -5.97 36.16
N GLN A 96 -25.90 -5.63 34.99
CA GLN A 96 -24.47 -5.36 34.88
C GLN A 96 -24.10 -4.01 35.51
N GLY A 97 -23.02 -3.96 36.28
CA GLY A 97 -22.58 -2.73 36.95
C GLY A 97 -23.45 -2.31 38.15
N ALA A 98 -24.35 -3.18 38.61
CA ALA A 98 -25.21 -2.96 39.78
C ALA A 98 -25.13 -4.13 40.76
N GLU A 99 -25.67 -3.95 41.96
CA GLU A 99 -25.78 -5.03 42.94
C GLU A 99 -26.66 -6.18 42.44
N ALA A 100 -26.34 -7.41 42.87
CA ALA A 100 -27.12 -8.57 42.53
C ALA A 100 -28.59 -8.39 43.00
N LEU A 101 -29.54 -8.90 42.20
CA LEU A 101 -30.95 -8.90 42.64
C LEU A 101 -31.08 -9.72 43.93
N PRO A 102 -31.96 -9.30 44.89
CA PRO A 102 -32.30 -10.09 46.05
C PRO A 102 -32.78 -11.49 45.67
N ALA A 103 -32.36 -12.49 46.46
CA ALA A 103 -32.70 -13.91 46.18
C ALA A 103 -34.19 -14.16 45.98
N GLU A 104 -35.05 -13.43 46.68
CA GLU A 104 -36.52 -13.50 46.55
C GLU A 104 -36.99 -13.10 45.13
N LYS A 105 -36.43 -12.02 44.57
CA LYS A 105 -36.76 -11.56 43.22
C LYS A 105 -36.29 -12.56 42.15
N ILE A 106 -35.09 -13.10 42.34
CA ILE A 106 -34.57 -14.15 41.44
C ILE A 106 -35.42 -15.40 41.50
N GLU A 107 -35.88 -15.79 42.70
CA GLU A 107 -36.80 -16.93 42.89
C GLU A 107 -38.18 -16.71 42.27
N THR A 108 -38.70 -15.48 42.39
CA THR A 108 -39.97 -15.09 41.72
C THR A 108 -39.85 -15.28 40.21
N ILE A 109 -38.76 -14.75 39.60
CA ILE A 109 -38.53 -14.94 38.17
C ILE A 109 -38.37 -16.42 37.82
N ARG A 110 -37.60 -17.16 38.60
CA ARG A 110 -37.43 -18.60 38.40
C ARG A 110 -38.75 -19.38 38.41
N ARG A 111 -39.59 -19.13 39.40
CA ARG A 111 -40.92 -19.76 39.53
C ARG A 111 -41.83 -19.38 38.40
N TRP A 112 -41.89 -18.09 38.03
CA TRP A 112 -42.64 -17.62 36.89
C TRP A 112 -42.26 -18.36 35.59
N ILE A 113 -40.92 -18.48 35.31
CA ILE A 113 -40.48 -19.24 34.13
C ILE A 113 -40.86 -20.72 34.25
N ALA A 114 -40.75 -21.35 35.44
CA ALA A 114 -41.08 -22.75 35.65
C ALA A 114 -42.60 -23.03 35.43
N GLU A 115 -43.43 -22.06 35.75
CA GLU A 115 -44.90 -22.10 35.55
C GLU A 115 -45.32 -21.82 34.09
N GLY A 116 -44.36 -21.76 33.15
CA GLY A 116 -44.60 -21.55 31.75
C GLY A 116 -44.51 -20.08 31.29
N ALA A 117 -43.96 -19.21 32.16
CA ALA A 117 -43.79 -17.78 31.92
C ALA A 117 -45.10 -17.08 31.41
N PRO A 118 -46.24 -17.22 32.14
CA PRO A 118 -47.46 -16.57 31.73
C PRO A 118 -47.28 -15.05 31.73
N TRP A 119 -47.55 -14.44 30.57
CA TRP A 119 -47.42 -13.00 30.36
C TRP A 119 -48.74 -12.48 29.80
N PRO A 120 -49.54 -11.75 30.56
CA PRO A 120 -50.87 -11.24 30.14
C PRO A 120 -50.76 -10.29 28.96
N ASP A 121 -51.73 -10.35 28.06
CA ASP A 121 -51.89 -9.40 27.00
C ASP A 121 -52.17 -7.99 27.57
N GLY A 122 -51.43 -6.99 27.06
CA GLY A 122 -51.59 -5.60 27.53
C GLY A 122 -50.61 -5.18 28.63
N VAL A 123 -49.84 -6.09 29.23
CA VAL A 123 -48.76 -5.76 30.17
C VAL A 123 -47.43 -5.66 29.41
N GLY A 124 -46.76 -4.52 29.55
CA GLY A 124 -45.57 -4.18 28.80
C GLY A 124 -45.85 -3.26 27.60
N SER A 125 -44.84 -2.85 26.91
CA SER A 125 -45.02 -2.08 25.67
C SER A 125 -45.65 -3.00 24.62
N ALA A 126 -46.74 -2.55 23.97
CA ALA A 126 -47.19 -3.18 22.74
C ALA A 126 -45.98 -3.34 21.81
N ALA A 127 -45.88 -4.48 21.16
CA ALA A 127 -44.81 -4.74 20.22
C ALA A 127 -44.81 -3.63 19.16
N GLN A 128 -44.14 -2.48 19.46
CA GLN A 128 -43.70 -1.63 18.39
C GLN A 128 -42.71 -2.50 17.62
N GLN A 129 -43.02 -2.76 16.36
CA GLN A 129 -41.99 -3.24 15.45
C GLN A 129 -40.78 -2.38 15.70
N ILE A 130 -39.66 -3.00 16.06
CA ILE A 130 -38.39 -2.28 16.10
C ILE A 130 -38.29 -1.69 14.71
N GLU A 131 -38.46 -0.37 14.58
CA GLU A 131 -38.25 0.30 13.31
C GLU A 131 -36.84 -0.01 12.92
N ARG A 132 -36.63 -0.82 11.87
CA ARG A 132 -35.30 -1.09 11.35
C ARG A 132 -34.69 0.26 11.00
N HIS A 133 -33.45 0.48 11.41
CA HIS A 133 -32.71 1.67 11.00
C HIS A 133 -32.78 1.82 9.48
N TRP A 134 -33.02 3.04 9.00
CA TRP A 134 -33.25 3.33 7.57
C TRP A 134 -32.17 2.72 6.65
N ALA A 135 -30.92 2.70 7.10
CA ALA A 135 -29.81 2.19 6.32
C ALA A 135 -29.86 0.67 6.08
N TYR A 136 -30.58 -0.08 6.93
CA TYR A 136 -30.68 -1.55 6.82
C TYR A 136 -32.00 -2.02 6.16
N VAL A 137 -32.76 -1.06 5.59
CA VAL A 137 -33.95 -1.33 4.76
C VAL A 137 -33.57 -1.07 3.30
N ALA A 138 -33.92 -2.00 2.39
CA ALA A 138 -33.62 -1.83 0.97
C ALA A 138 -34.18 -0.49 0.43
N PRO A 139 -33.48 0.23 -0.44
CA PRO A 139 -34.01 1.47 -0.99
C PRO A 139 -35.21 1.21 -1.89
N GLU A 140 -36.22 2.04 -1.76
CA GLU A 140 -37.36 2.05 -2.63
C GLU A 140 -37.40 3.33 -3.45
N ARG A 141 -37.90 3.29 -4.69
CA ARG A 141 -37.97 4.48 -5.53
C ARG A 141 -39.06 5.44 -5.02
N PRO A 142 -38.71 6.59 -4.45
CA PRO A 142 -39.74 7.55 -4.01
C PRO A 142 -40.36 8.28 -5.20
N GLU A 143 -41.61 8.70 -5.05
CA GLU A 143 -42.23 9.60 -5.99
C GLU A 143 -41.53 10.97 -5.99
N LEU A 144 -41.49 11.62 -7.16
CA LEU A 144 -40.94 12.97 -7.26
C LEU A 144 -41.74 13.96 -6.42
N PRO A 145 -41.11 14.76 -5.55
CA PRO A 145 -41.83 15.71 -4.71
C PRO A 145 -42.55 16.78 -5.51
N ARG A 146 -43.70 17.20 -5.00
CA ARG A 146 -44.39 18.38 -5.55
C ARG A 146 -43.72 19.65 -5.07
N VAL A 147 -43.31 20.52 -5.99
CA VAL A 147 -42.67 21.81 -5.73
C VAL A 147 -43.51 22.96 -6.25
N LYS A 148 -43.35 24.13 -5.63
CA LYS A 148 -44.08 25.37 -6.07
C LYS A 148 -43.47 25.95 -7.34
N ASN A 149 -42.14 26.01 -7.42
CA ASN A 149 -41.42 26.53 -8.60
C ASN A 149 -41.10 25.39 -9.56
N GLN A 150 -42.03 25.03 -10.42
CA GLN A 150 -41.85 23.95 -11.42
C GLN A 150 -40.91 24.33 -12.58
N ARG A 151 -40.43 25.56 -12.67
CA ARG A 151 -39.54 26.01 -13.77
C ARG A 151 -38.05 25.85 -13.45
N TRP A 152 -37.69 25.70 -12.16
CA TRP A 152 -36.29 25.58 -11.76
C TRP A 152 -35.72 24.19 -11.96
N PRO A 153 -36.45 23.09 -11.67
CA PRO A 153 -35.93 21.73 -11.86
C PRO A 153 -35.63 21.42 -13.32
N GLN A 154 -34.45 20.89 -13.61
CA GLN A 154 -34.03 20.35 -14.91
C GLN A 154 -34.12 18.83 -14.96
N ASN A 155 -33.94 18.16 -13.82
CA ASN A 155 -34.07 16.71 -13.71
C ASN A 155 -34.56 16.28 -12.30
N PRO A 156 -34.76 14.97 -12.03
CA PRO A 156 -35.28 14.47 -10.76
C PRO A 156 -34.54 14.96 -9.50
N ILE A 157 -33.23 15.12 -9.54
CA ILE A 157 -32.41 15.60 -8.40
C ILE A 157 -32.97 16.93 -7.87
N ASP A 158 -33.32 17.82 -8.77
CA ASP A 158 -33.73 19.18 -8.44
C ASP A 158 -35.04 19.24 -7.69
N PHE A 159 -35.96 18.30 -7.92
CA PHE A 159 -37.22 18.26 -7.20
C PHE A 159 -37.01 17.99 -5.71
N PHE A 160 -36.15 17.06 -5.36
CA PHE A 160 -35.82 16.75 -3.96
C PHE A 160 -35.08 17.90 -3.27
N VAL A 161 -34.14 18.53 -3.97
CA VAL A 161 -33.40 19.70 -3.44
C VAL A 161 -34.34 20.88 -3.26
N LEU A 162 -35.17 21.17 -4.28
CA LEU A 162 -36.08 22.33 -4.22
C LEU A 162 -37.17 22.14 -3.16
N GLN A 163 -37.71 20.92 -2.99
CA GLN A 163 -38.66 20.66 -1.91
C GLN A 163 -38.08 21.06 -0.55
N ARG A 164 -36.84 20.68 -0.28
CA ARG A 164 -36.17 20.98 0.97
C ARG A 164 -35.92 22.49 1.11
N LEU A 165 -35.47 23.15 0.06
CA LEU A 165 -35.28 24.59 0.03
C LEU A 165 -36.60 25.34 0.28
N GLU A 166 -37.70 24.92 -0.34
CA GLU A 166 -39.02 25.54 -0.16
C GLU A 166 -39.55 25.35 1.26
N ALA A 167 -39.29 24.19 1.91
CA ALA A 167 -39.66 23.94 3.29
C ALA A 167 -38.93 24.89 4.26
N GLU A 168 -37.67 25.15 4.01
CA GLU A 168 -36.82 26.08 4.80
C GLU A 168 -36.96 27.55 4.33
N LYS A 169 -37.81 27.83 3.32
CA LYS A 169 -38.03 29.17 2.72
C LYS A 169 -36.74 29.79 2.13
N VAL A 170 -35.86 28.96 1.66
CA VAL A 170 -34.60 29.35 0.99
C VAL A 170 -34.80 29.32 -0.52
N VAL A 171 -34.28 30.32 -1.21
CA VAL A 171 -34.30 30.38 -2.68
C VAL A 171 -32.96 29.85 -3.23
N PRO A 172 -32.95 28.98 -4.26
CA PRO A 172 -31.70 28.56 -4.89
C PRO A 172 -30.93 29.71 -5.51
N SER A 173 -29.63 29.62 -5.64
CA SER A 173 -28.79 30.62 -6.31
C SER A 173 -29.08 30.64 -7.80
N VAL A 174 -28.76 31.79 -8.44
CA VAL A 174 -28.87 31.93 -9.89
C VAL A 174 -27.93 30.96 -10.61
N PRO A 175 -28.20 30.62 -11.87
CA PRO A 175 -27.25 29.84 -12.66
C PRO A 175 -25.87 30.49 -12.75
N VAL A 176 -24.82 29.68 -12.69
CA VAL A 176 -23.44 30.14 -12.85
C VAL A 176 -23.19 30.60 -14.31
N ASP A 177 -22.28 31.54 -14.51
CA ASP A 177 -21.90 31.95 -15.87
C ASP A 177 -21.21 30.80 -16.64
N ARG A 178 -21.36 30.76 -17.96
CA ARG A 178 -20.89 29.69 -18.85
C ARG A 178 -19.37 29.45 -18.76
N ARG A 179 -18.56 30.50 -18.48
CA ARG A 179 -17.10 30.36 -18.35
C ARG A 179 -16.71 29.57 -17.10
N ARG A 180 -17.35 29.87 -15.98
CA ARG A 180 -17.14 29.09 -14.74
C ARG A 180 -17.73 27.69 -14.83
N LEU A 181 -18.86 27.54 -15.54
CA LEU A 181 -19.49 26.23 -15.74
C LEU A 181 -18.58 25.27 -16.51
N ILE A 182 -17.97 25.71 -17.62
CA ILE A 182 -17.04 24.83 -18.36
C ILE A 182 -15.83 24.43 -17.49
N ARG A 183 -15.23 25.36 -16.72
CA ARG A 183 -14.13 25.04 -15.82
C ARG A 183 -14.54 24.02 -14.75
N ARG A 184 -15.72 24.21 -14.15
CA ARG A 184 -16.26 23.30 -13.13
C ARG A 184 -16.42 21.87 -13.67
N VAL A 185 -17.09 21.73 -14.81
CA VAL A 185 -17.36 20.39 -15.36
C VAL A 185 -16.09 19.68 -15.84
N PHE A 186 -15.09 20.38 -16.37
CA PHE A 186 -13.79 19.81 -16.68
C PHE A 186 -13.09 19.29 -15.44
N LEU A 187 -13.03 20.08 -14.36
CA LEU A 187 -12.41 19.65 -13.09
C LEU A 187 -13.12 18.45 -12.48
N ASP A 188 -14.45 18.38 -12.59
CA ASP A 188 -15.22 17.28 -12.01
C ASP A 188 -15.15 16.00 -12.85
N LEU A 189 -15.26 16.09 -14.18
CA LEU A 189 -15.31 14.91 -15.02
C LEU A 189 -13.95 14.39 -15.46
N VAL A 190 -12.97 15.29 -15.74
CA VAL A 190 -11.64 14.86 -16.22
C VAL A 190 -10.47 15.30 -15.34
N GLY A 191 -10.70 16.15 -14.31
CA GLY A 191 -9.74 16.45 -13.24
C GLY A 191 -8.67 17.48 -13.57
N TYR A 192 -8.85 18.27 -14.64
CA TYR A 192 -8.00 19.42 -15.03
C TYR A 192 -8.86 20.48 -15.73
N PRO A 193 -8.42 21.77 -15.80
CA PRO A 193 -9.19 22.84 -16.43
C PRO A 193 -9.14 22.78 -17.95
N PRO A 194 -10.13 23.40 -18.65
CA PRO A 194 -10.09 23.55 -20.11
C PRO A 194 -8.96 24.51 -20.54
N THR A 195 -8.49 24.35 -21.79
CA THR A 195 -7.57 25.32 -22.41
C THR A 195 -8.30 26.64 -22.80
N TYR A 196 -7.51 27.65 -23.06
CA TYR A 196 -8.02 28.95 -23.57
C TYR A 196 -8.93 28.73 -24.79
N GLU A 197 -8.50 27.93 -25.76
CA GLU A 197 -9.24 27.66 -27.00
C GLU A 197 -10.55 26.92 -26.73
N GLN A 198 -10.54 25.95 -25.80
CA GLN A 198 -11.75 25.21 -25.40
C GLN A 198 -12.77 26.13 -24.76
N VAL A 199 -12.32 27.07 -23.87
CA VAL A 199 -13.19 28.08 -23.28
C VAL A 199 -13.78 28.98 -24.36
N GLN A 200 -12.96 29.51 -25.28
CA GLN A 200 -13.43 30.38 -26.35
C GLN A 200 -14.43 29.71 -27.28
N LYS A 201 -14.14 28.46 -27.67
CA LYS A 201 -15.02 27.64 -28.52
C LYS A 201 -16.39 27.40 -27.84
N PHE A 202 -16.38 27.06 -26.56
CA PHE A 202 -17.63 26.82 -25.81
C PHE A 202 -18.47 28.12 -25.67
N ILE A 203 -17.81 29.22 -25.40
CA ILE A 203 -18.51 30.52 -25.25
C ILE A 203 -19.10 31.04 -26.58
N ALA A 204 -18.42 30.75 -27.69
CA ALA A 204 -18.89 31.13 -29.03
C ALA A 204 -19.98 30.19 -29.57
N ASN A 205 -20.22 29.06 -28.94
CA ASN A 205 -21.26 28.11 -29.36
C ASN A 205 -22.59 28.41 -28.66
N ASP A 206 -23.50 29.06 -29.37
CA ASP A 206 -24.84 29.44 -28.87
C ASP A 206 -25.90 28.34 -29.06
N HIS A 207 -25.50 27.13 -29.49
CA HIS A 207 -26.43 26.00 -29.63
C HIS A 207 -27.05 25.61 -28.28
N PRO A 208 -28.37 25.38 -28.17
CA PRO A 208 -29.02 25.03 -26.89
C PRO A 208 -28.39 23.83 -26.19
N GLU A 209 -27.96 22.82 -26.94
CA GLU A 209 -27.34 21.59 -26.44
C GLU A 209 -25.81 21.68 -26.28
N ALA A 210 -25.21 22.88 -26.39
CA ALA A 210 -23.76 23.05 -26.33
C ALA A 210 -23.15 22.50 -25.04
N TYR A 211 -23.84 22.61 -23.91
CA TYR A 211 -23.40 22.08 -22.63
C TYR A 211 -23.55 20.56 -22.56
N GLU A 212 -24.65 20.02 -23.06
CA GLU A 212 -24.89 18.59 -23.14
C GLU A 212 -23.82 17.89 -23.99
N GLN A 213 -23.55 18.42 -25.18
CA GLN A 213 -22.51 17.93 -26.07
C GLN A 213 -21.12 17.95 -25.41
N LEU A 214 -20.82 19.01 -24.65
CA LEU A 214 -19.59 19.11 -23.87
C LEU A 214 -19.51 18.02 -22.80
N VAL A 215 -20.57 17.79 -22.04
CA VAL A 215 -20.63 16.74 -20.99
C VAL A 215 -20.39 15.37 -21.61
N GLU A 216 -21.06 15.04 -22.71
CA GLU A 216 -20.88 13.76 -23.40
C GLU A 216 -19.44 13.58 -23.91
N GLN A 217 -18.83 14.64 -24.46
CA GLN A 217 -17.42 14.62 -24.87
C GLN A 217 -16.49 14.33 -23.68
N LEU A 218 -16.75 14.92 -22.50
CA LEU A 218 -15.93 14.70 -21.31
C LEU A 218 -16.14 13.30 -20.71
N LEU A 219 -17.37 12.79 -20.69
CA LEU A 219 -17.68 11.41 -20.25
C LEU A 219 -17.07 10.36 -21.18
N ALA A 220 -16.94 10.65 -22.48
CA ALA A 220 -16.27 9.78 -23.45
C ALA A 220 -14.75 9.89 -23.40
N SER A 221 -14.18 10.90 -22.74
CA SER A 221 -12.74 11.09 -22.67
C SER A 221 -12.05 9.98 -21.86
N PRO A 222 -10.92 9.43 -22.34
CA PRO A 222 -10.11 8.50 -21.52
C PRO A 222 -9.63 9.10 -20.19
N GLN A 223 -9.63 10.42 -20.06
CA GLN A 223 -9.23 11.13 -18.85
C GLN A 223 -10.30 11.09 -17.73
N TYR A 224 -11.53 10.70 -18.08
CA TYR A 224 -12.59 10.45 -17.11
C TYR A 224 -12.21 9.33 -16.13
N GLY A 225 -11.79 8.19 -16.63
CA GLY A 225 -11.34 7.09 -15.78
C GLY A 225 -10.10 7.46 -14.94
N VAL A 226 -9.18 8.27 -15.48
CA VAL A 226 -8.03 8.78 -14.72
C VAL A 226 -8.47 9.63 -13.53
N ARG A 227 -9.47 10.51 -13.72
CA ARG A 227 -10.02 11.34 -12.64
C ARG A 227 -10.72 10.51 -11.58
N TRP A 228 -11.57 9.58 -12.01
CA TRP A 228 -12.45 8.83 -11.10
C TRP A 228 -11.80 7.57 -10.50
N ALA A 229 -10.68 7.10 -11.04
CA ALA A 229 -9.86 6.09 -10.39
C ALA A 229 -9.22 6.60 -9.08
N ARG A 230 -8.90 7.90 -8.96
CA ARG A 230 -8.22 8.45 -7.79
C ARG A 230 -8.94 8.14 -6.46
N PRO A 231 -10.23 8.49 -6.25
CA PRO A 231 -10.92 8.16 -5.01
C PRO A 231 -11.04 6.65 -4.80
N TRP A 232 -11.21 5.87 -5.86
CA TRP A 232 -11.23 4.42 -5.76
C TRP A 232 -9.89 3.83 -5.29
N LEU A 233 -8.78 4.38 -5.76
CA LEU A 233 -7.44 3.95 -5.35
C LEU A 233 -7.13 4.27 -3.88
N ASP A 234 -7.75 5.30 -3.30
CA ASP A 234 -7.70 5.58 -1.86
C ASP A 234 -8.45 4.50 -1.06
N LEU A 235 -9.65 4.13 -1.51
CA LEU A 235 -10.43 3.03 -0.93
C LEU A 235 -9.68 1.69 -1.04
N ALA A 236 -9.04 1.45 -2.16
CA ALA A 236 -8.24 0.25 -2.42
C ALA A 236 -6.89 0.22 -1.68
N ARG A 237 -6.49 1.28 -0.99
CA ARG A 237 -5.16 1.40 -0.33
C ARG A 237 -4.00 1.27 -1.32
N TYR A 238 -4.22 1.72 -2.58
CA TYR A 238 -3.22 1.56 -3.64
C TYR A 238 -1.91 2.24 -3.28
N ALA A 239 -0.83 1.46 -3.28
CA ALA A 239 0.53 1.97 -3.18
C ALA A 239 1.51 1.03 -3.89
N ASP A 240 2.54 1.62 -4.50
CA ASP A 240 3.60 0.90 -5.20
C ASP A 240 4.64 0.29 -4.23
N SER A 241 4.36 0.31 -2.92
CA SER A 241 5.23 -0.26 -1.89
C SER A 241 4.43 -1.04 -0.83
N ASN A 242 5.12 -1.89 -0.07
CA ASN A 242 4.48 -2.81 0.88
C ASN A 242 4.24 -2.23 2.29
N GLY A 243 4.79 -1.06 2.60
CA GLY A 243 4.76 -0.50 3.95
C GLY A 243 5.77 -1.14 4.90
N TYR A 244 5.61 -0.90 6.19
CA TYR A 244 6.53 -1.26 7.25
C TYR A 244 7.93 -0.65 7.06
N GLN A 245 8.93 -1.08 7.82
CA GLN A 245 10.27 -0.51 7.77
C GLN A 245 10.98 -0.75 6.44
N ALA A 246 10.76 -1.91 5.82
CA ALA A 246 11.41 -2.26 4.55
C ALA A 246 10.83 -1.50 3.37
N ASP A 247 9.55 -1.23 3.39
CA ASP A 247 8.75 -0.50 2.39
C ASP A 247 9.21 -0.70 0.93
N GLN A 248 9.34 -1.97 0.54
CA GLN A 248 9.84 -2.36 -0.78
C GLN A 248 8.82 -2.07 -1.87
N TYR A 249 9.32 -1.78 -3.07
CA TYR A 249 8.50 -1.63 -4.27
C TYR A 249 7.70 -2.89 -4.58
N ARG A 250 6.43 -2.71 -4.96
CA ARG A 250 5.52 -3.76 -5.46
C ARG A 250 5.04 -3.42 -6.85
N ASN A 251 5.01 -4.40 -7.72
CA ASN A 251 4.47 -4.23 -9.07
C ASN A 251 2.94 -4.40 -9.04
N VAL A 252 2.21 -3.33 -8.73
CA VAL A 252 0.74 -3.31 -8.59
C VAL A 252 0.05 -2.35 -9.59
N TRP A 253 0.81 -1.62 -10.39
CA TRP A 253 0.26 -0.68 -11.36
C TRP A 253 -0.71 -1.31 -12.39
N PRO A 254 -0.66 -2.62 -12.73
CA PRO A 254 -1.66 -3.19 -13.61
C PRO A 254 -3.08 -3.11 -13.03
N TYR A 255 -3.24 -3.22 -11.71
CA TYR A 255 -4.53 -3.03 -11.05
C TYR A 255 -5.03 -1.57 -11.20
N ARG A 256 -4.17 -0.55 -11.02
CA ARG A 256 -4.54 0.84 -11.26
C ARG A 256 -5.03 1.05 -12.69
N ASP A 257 -4.32 0.50 -13.66
CA ASP A 257 -4.66 0.62 -15.07
C ASP A 257 -5.98 -0.11 -15.38
N TRP A 258 -6.22 -1.26 -14.75
CA TRP A 258 -7.50 -1.96 -14.84
C TRP A 258 -8.65 -1.08 -14.32
N VAL A 259 -8.51 -0.45 -13.15
CA VAL A 259 -9.52 0.47 -12.59
C VAL A 259 -9.82 1.61 -13.56
N ILE A 260 -8.79 2.24 -14.11
CA ILE A 260 -8.94 3.35 -15.07
C ILE A 260 -9.72 2.89 -16.32
N ASN A 261 -9.38 1.73 -16.86
CA ASN A 261 -10.03 1.19 -18.05
C ASN A 261 -11.48 0.81 -17.78
N ALA A 262 -11.75 0.11 -16.68
CA ALA A 262 -13.12 -0.26 -16.28
C ALA A 262 -14.04 0.97 -16.14
N LEU A 263 -13.54 2.05 -15.54
CA LEU A 263 -14.29 3.31 -15.42
C LEU A 263 -14.47 4.02 -16.77
N ASN A 264 -13.50 3.96 -17.67
CA ASN A 264 -13.62 4.53 -19.02
C ASN A 264 -14.64 3.79 -19.87
N GLU A 265 -14.72 2.48 -19.72
CA GLU A 265 -15.67 1.61 -20.39
C GLU A 265 -17.08 1.68 -19.79
N ASP A 266 -17.25 2.43 -18.68
CA ASP A 266 -18.47 2.47 -17.88
C ASP A 266 -18.92 1.07 -17.46
N MET A 267 -17.94 0.25 -17.03
CA MET A 267 -18.22 -1.11 -16.55
C MET A 267 -19.31 -1.04 -15.47
N PRO A 268 -20.39 -1.82 -15.57
CA PRO A 268 -21.41 -1.87 -14.54
C PRO A 268 -20.79 -2.07 -13.15
N PHE A 269 -21.21 -1.29 -12.16
CA PHE A 269 -20.55 -1.29 -10.86
C PHE A 269 -20.71 -2.62 -10.09
N ASP A 270 -21.77 -3.36 -10.35
CA ASP A 270 -21.94 -4.73 -9.89
C ASP A 270 -20.85 -5.64 -10.47
N GLN A 271 -20.61 -5.61 -11.77
CA GLN A 271 -19.52 -6.34 -12.44
C GLN A 271 -18.15 -5.86 -11.92
N PHE A 272 -17.95 -4.56 -11.81
CA PHE A 272 -16.74 -3.95 -11.25
C PHE A 272 -16.44 -4.45 -9.82
N THR A 273 -17.47 -4.64 -9.01
CA THR A 273 -17.39 -5.19 -7.66
C THR A 273 -17.10 -6.69 -7.69
N ILE A 274 -17.84 -7.46 -8.49
CA ILE A 274 -17.66 -8.92 -8.62
C ILE A 274 -16.24 -9.26 -9.03
N GLU A 275 -15.72 -8.58 -10.06
CA GLU A 275 -14.37 -8.84 -10.54
C GLU A 275 -13.30 -8.53 -9.48
N GLN A 276 -13.44 -7.46 -8.69
CA GLN A 276 -12.45 -7.12 -7.66
C GLN A 276 -12.46 -8.06 -6.46
N ILE A 277 -13.60 -8.62 -6.12
CA ILE A 277 -13.72 -9.56 -4.99
C ILE A 277 -13.38 -10.98 -5.40
N ALA A 278 -13.78 -11.40 -6.60
CA ALA A 278 -13.78 -12.79 -7.03
C ALA A 278 -13.49 -13.00 -8.53
N GLY A 279 -12.80 -12.07 -9.19
CA GLY A 279 -12.48 -12.16 -10.61
C GLY A 279 -11.67 -13.40 -11.00
N ASP A 280 -10.87 -13.92 -10.07
CA ASP A 280 -10.13 -15.18 -10.22
C ASP A 280 -11.01 -16.45 -10.10
N LEU A 281 -12.25 -16.32 -9.61
CA LEU A 281 -13.19 -17.42 -9.42
C LEU A 281 -14.27 -17.49 -10.51
N LEU A 282 -14.25 -16.58 -11.46
CA LEU A 282 -15.16 -16.60 -12.60
C LEU A 282 -14.89 -17.81 -13.50
N GLU A 283 -15.86 -18.22 -14.29
CA GLU A 283 -15.66 -19.30 -15.27
C GLU A 283 -14.67 -18.87 -16.34
N SER A 284 -13.51 -19.55 -16.44
CA SER A 284 -12.42 -19.24 -17.35
C SER A 284 -11.95 -17.77 -17.26
N PRO A 285 -11.45 -17.32 -16.10
CA PRO A 285 -11.16 -15.91 -15.88
C PRO A 285 -10.06 -15.37 -16.80
N THR A 286 -10.31 -14.23 -17.41
CA THR A 286 -9.33 -13.51 -18.22
C THR A 286 -8.20 -12.94 -17.35
N VAL A 287 -7.09 -12.57 -17.97
CA VAL A 287 -5.97 -11.88 -17.28
C VAL A 287 -6.47 -10.58 -16.61
N ALA A 288 -7.33 -9.82 -17.27
CA ALA A 288 -7.91 -8.59 -16.73
C ALA A 288 -8.76 -8.86 -15.47
N GLN A 289 -9.60 -9.88 -15.49
CA GLN A 289 -10.42 -10.31 -14.35
C GLN A 289 -9.59 -10.83 -13.18
N GLN A 290 -8.46 -11.46 -13.44
CA GLN A 290 -7.52 -11.84 -12.38
C GLN A 290 -6.81 -10.61 -11.80
N ILE A 291 -6.39 -9.63 -12.63
CA ILE A 291 -5.75 -8.38 -12.21
C ILE A 291 -6.67 -7.57 -11.29
N SER A 292 -7.98 -7.54 -11.54
CA SER A 292 -8.95 -6.79 -10.72
C SER A 292 -8.93 -7.21 -9.26
N THR A 293 -8.65 -8.48 -8.96
CA THR A 293 -8.52 -9.00 -7.58
C THR A 293 -7.34 -8.40 -6.81
N GLY A 294 -6.49 -7.65 -7.50
CA GLY A 294 -5.43 -6.83 -6.91
C GLY A 294 -5.91 -5.92 -5.79
N PHE A 295 -7.21 -5.52 -5.78
CA PHE A 295 -7.84 -4.77 -4.70
C PHE A 295 -7.52 -5.37 -3.32
N HIS A 296 -7.64 -6.67 -3.17
CA HIS A 296 -7.39 -7.40 -1.92
C HIS A 296 -5.91 -7.77 -1.70
N ARG A 297 -5.02 -7.39 -2.63
CA ARG A 297 -3.56 -7.58 -2.53
C ARG A 297 -2.81 -6.30 -2.18
N LEU A 298 -3.53 -5.20 -1.93
CA LEU A 298 -2.98 -3.89 -1.59
C LEU A 298 -2.81 -3.65 -0.08
N THR A 299 -3.11 -4.63 0.75
CA THR A 299 -2.81 -4.60 2.20
C THR A 299 -1.32 -4.35 2.44
N THR A 300 -0.99 -3.76 3.58
CA THR A 300 0.41 -3.68 4.02
C THR A 300 0.96 -5.08 4.28
N LEU A 301 2.22 -5.32 3.94
CA LEU A 301 2.84 -6.62 4.03
C LEU A 301 4.18 -6.55 4.77
N ASN A 302 4.26 -7.17 5.94
CA ASN A 302 5.49 -7.23 6.70
C ASN A 302 6.40 -8.35 6.18
N VAL A 303 7.58 -7.97 5.67
CA VAL A 303 8.59 -8.89 5.13
C VAL A 303 9.88 -8.88 5.95
N GLU A 304 9.82 -8.40 7.18
CA GLU A 304 10.98 -8.27 8.06
C GLU A 304 11.35 -9.57 8.74
N GLY A 305 12.63 -9.71 9.11
CA GLY A 305 13.07 -10.88 9.88
C GLY A 305 12.47 -10.89 11.28
N GLY A 306 11.93 -12.05 11.71
CA GLY A 306 11.32 -12.21 13.04
C GLY A 306 9.80 -11.97 13.09
N VAL A 307 9.17 -11.69 11.97
CA VAL A 307 7.71 -11.61 11.87
C VAL A 307 7.08 -12.98 12.09
N ASP A 308 6.02 -13.05 12.89
CA ASP A 308 5.15 -14.24 12.97
C ASP A 308 4.32 -14.33 11.67
N PRO A 309 4.53 -15.37 10.84
CA PRO A 309 3.85 -15.47 9.55
C PRO A 309 2.34 -15.62 9.68
N GLU A 310 1.84 -16.29 10.73
CA GLU A 310 0.41 -16.49 10.92
C GLU A 310 -0.28 -15.20 11.39
N MET A 311 0.33 -14.46 12.31
CA MET A 311 -0.16 -13.14 12.70
C MET A 311 -0.20 -12.19 11.50
N SER A 312 0.87 -12.17 10.68
CA SER A 312 0.93 -11.34 9.48
C SER A 312 -0.18 -11.70 8.48
N ARG A 313 -0.43 -13.01 8.28
CA ARG A 313 -1.49 -13.50 7.41
C ARG A 313 -2.87 -13.10 7.91
N LEU A 314 -3.14 -13.29 9.19
CA LEU A 314 -4.43 -12.94 9.79
C LEU A 314 -4.69 -11.44 9.71
N ASN A 315 -3.69 -10.60 9.95
CA ASN A 315 -3.83 -9.15 9.79
C ASN A 315 -4.24 -8.76 8.36
N GLN A 316 -3.72 -9.46 7.34
CA GLN A 316 -4.14 -9.24 5.96
C GLN A 316 -5.59 -9.66 5.71
N VAL A 317 -6.02 -10.79 6.28
CA VAL A 317 -7.41 -11.27 6.14
C VAL A 317 -8.37 -10.33 6.88
N ILE A 318 -8.02 -9.88 8.07
CA ILE A 318 -8.77 -8.89 8.86
C ILE A 318 -8.92 -7.58 8.07
N ASP A 319 -7.83 -7.07 7.50
CA ASP A 319 -7.86 -5.85 6.67
C ASP A 319 -8.80 -6.01 5.45
N ARG A 320 -8.85 -7.20 4.82
CA ARG A 320 -9.77 -7.47 3.71
C ARG A 320 -11.23 -7.40 4.14
N VAL A 321 -11.57 -7.97 5.29
CA VAL A 321 -12.93 -7.91 5.87
C VAL A 321 -13.30 -6.47 6.19
N ASN A 322 -12.45 -5.77 6.95
CA ASN A 322 -12.70 -4.38 7.36
C ASN A 322 -12.86 -3.46 6.14
N THR A 323 -11.97 -3.62 5.14
CA THR A 323 -12.07 -2.86 3.89
C THR A 323 -13.36 -3.17 3.12
N THR A 324 -13.79 -4.44 3.07
CA THR A 324 -15.07 -4.81 2.43
C THR A 324 -16.24 -4.15 3.14
N GLY A 325 -16.27 -4.16 4.47
CA GLY A 325 -17.29 -3.46 5.26
C GLY A 325 -17.28 -1.95 5.00
N SER A 326 -16.13 -1.33 5.07
CA SER A 326 -16.01 0.11 4.87
C SER A 326 -16.33 0.54 3.44
N VAL A 327 -15.84 -0.18 2.41
CA VAL A 327 -15.96 0.23 1.01
C VAL A 327 -17.35 -0.01 0.45
N TRP A 328 -17.93 -1.17 0.67
CA TRP A 328 -19.23 -1.52 0.07
C TRP A 328 -20.42 -1.32 1.01
N LEU A 329 -20.22 -1.55 2.31
CA LEU A 329 -21.30 -1.43 3.27
C LEU A 329 -21.34 -0.09 4.03
N GLY A 330 -20.29 0.75 3.88
CA GLY A 330 -20.23 2.01 4.65
C GLY A 330 -20.43 1.77 6.14
N SER A 331 -19.83 0.71 6.68
CA SER A 331 -20.04 0.27 8.06
C SER A 331 -18.72 -0.06 8.74
N THR A 332 -18.58 0.34 10.00
CA THR A 332 -17.39 0.11 10.84
C THR A 332 -17.43 -1.27 11.49
N ILE A 333 -17.49 -2.34 10.69
CA ILE A 333 -17.67 -3.71 11.19
C ILE A 333 -16.48 -4.23 12.01
N GLU A 334 -15.35 -3.55 12.01
CA GLU A 334 -14.13 -3.95 12.73
C GLU A 334 -14.34 -4.01 14.26
N CYS A 335 -15.26 -3.25 14.83
CA CYS A 335 -15.65 -3.34 16.24
C CYS A 335 -16.08 -4.76 16.60
N SER A 336 -16.64 -5.50 15.63
CA SER A 336 -17.11 -6.87 15.81
C SER A 336 -15.99 -7.91 15.85
N GLN A 337 -14.72 -7.51 15.67
CA GLN A 337 -13.57 -8.40 15.83
C GLN A 337 -13.44 -8.93 17.27
N CYS A 338 -13.70 -8.09 18.28
CA CYS A 338 -13.47 -8.44 19.68
C CYS A 338 -14.75 -8.80 20.46
N HIS A 339 -15.89 -8.21 20.08
CA HIS A 339 -17.21 -8.38 20.70
C HIS A 339 -18.31 -8.08 19.67
N ASN A 340 -19.56 -8.33 19.97
CA ASN A 340 -20.67 -7.88 19.10
C ASN A 340 -20.62 -6.36 18.95
N HIS A 341 -20.97 -5.83 17.77
CA HIS A 341 -21.03 -4.39 17.56
C HIS A 341 -21.93 -3.74 18.59
N LYS A 342 -21.48 -2.62 19.18
CA LYS A 342 -22.23 -2.03 20.31
C LYS A 342 -23.54 -1.38 19.87
N TYR A 343 -23.58 -0.84 18.67
CA TYR A 343 -24.69 -0.02 18.18
C TYR A 343 -25.40 -0.64 16.99
N ASP A 344 -24.65 -1.25 16.08
CA ASP A 344 -25.17 -1.81 14.84
C ASP A 344 -25.40 -3.31 14.94
N PRO A 345 -26.31 -3.88 14.14
CA PRO A 345 -26.73 -5.27 14.26
C PRO A 345 -25.72 -6.25 13.63
N PHE A 346 -24.44 -6.10 13.96
CA PHE A 346 -23.36 -6.98 13.53
C PHE A 346 -22.78 -7.75 14.72
N SER A 347 -22.91 -9.07 14.70
CA SER A 347 -22.34 -9.92 15.76
C SER A 347 -20.87 -10.25 15.49
N GLN A 348 -20.10 -10.55 16.55
CA GLN A 348 -18.75 -11.08 16.45
C GLN A 348 -18.72 -12.35 15.60
N LYS A 349 -19.70 -13.23 15.74
CA LYS A 349 -19.80 -14.45 14.95
C LYS A 349 -19.88 -14.14 13.45
N GLU A 350 -20.71 -13.19 13.03
CA GLU A 350 -20.88 -12.81 11.62
C GLU A 350 -19.62 -12.16 11.07
N TYR A 351 -18.87 -11.39 11.87
CA TYR A 351 -17.57 -10.89 11.48
C TYR A 351 -16.60 -12.01 11.06
N TYR A 352 -16.49 -13.08 11.89
CA TYR A 352 -15.64 -14.22 11.55
C TYR A 352 -16.22 -15.10 10.43
N GLN A 353 -17.53 -15.09 10.25
CA GLN A 353 -18.18 -15.72 9.09
C GLN A 353 -17.84 -14.97 7.79
N MET A 354 -17.82 -13.63 7.80
CA MET A 354 -17.31 -12.85 6.67
C MET A 354 -15.80 -13.05 6.47
N MET A 355 -15.02 -13.15 7.55
CA MET A 355 -13.59 -13.46 7.48
C MET A 355 -13.34 -14.80 6.78
N ALA A 356 -14.21 -15.77 6.91
CA ALA A 356 -14.05 -17.10 6.33
C ALA A 356 -14.00 -17.07 4.78
N TYR A 357 -14.65 -16.12 4.11
CA TYR A 357 -14.53 -15.93 2.66
C TYR A 357 -13.11 -15.57 2.21
N PHE A 358 -12.36 -14.84 3.04
CA PHE A 358 -10.99 -14.40 2.72
C PHE A 358 -9.90 -15.28 3.33
N ASN A 359 -10.25 -16.16 4.28
CA ASN A 359 -9.29 -17.02 4.97
C ASN A 359 -8.75 -18.16 4.10
N ASN A 360 -9.46 -18.48 3.01
CA ASN A 360 -9.07 -19.52 2.05
C ASN A 360 -8.04 -19.03 1.02
N THR A 361 -7.06 -18.22 1.43
CA THR A 361 -6.03 -17.73 0.53
C THR A 361 -4.65 -18.25 0.94
N PRO A 362 -3.73 -18.52 -0.03
CA PRO A 362 -2.37 -18.96 0.29
C PRO A 362 -1.59 -17.86 1.03
N LEU A 363 -0.50 -18.27 1.68
CA LEU A 363 0.44 -17.33 2.30
C LEU A 363 1.06 -16.43 1.23
N GLU A 364 1.07 -15.13 1.48
CA GLU A 364 1.70 -14.15 0.59
C GLU A 364 3.22 -14.05 0.83
N VAL A 365 3.66 -14.35 2.03
CA VAL A 365 5.07 -14.45 2.40
C VAL A 365 5.30 -15.81 3.00
N SER A 366 6.20 -16.60 2.42
CA SER A 366 6.53 -17.93 2.94
C SER A 366 8.03 -18.06 3.18
N GLY A 367 8.38 -18.82 4.23
CA GLY A 367 9.70 -19.35 4.47
C GLY A 367 10.59 -18.53 5.41
N LYS A 368 11.73 -19.13 5.77
CA LYS A 368 12.79 -18.56 6.61
C LYS A 368 13.64 -17.54 5.82
N SER A 369 13.04 -16.83 4.90
CA SER A 369 13.78 -16.02 3.97
C SER A 369 14.29 -14.74 4.64
N THR A 370 15.61 -14.63 4.69
CA THR A 370 16.31 -13.36 4.81
C THR A 370 16.29 -12.56 3.50
N ALA A 371 15.73 -13.13 2.43
CA ALA A 371 15.57 -12.50 1.13
C ALA A 371 14.17 -11.89 1.05
N TYR A 372 14.13 -10.61 0.83
CA TYR A 372 12.96 -9.73 0.68
C TYR A 372 12.18 -10.02 -0.62
N ASN A 373 11.67 -11.21 -0.79
CA ASN A 373 10.89 -11.58 -1.97
C ASN A 373 9.41 -11.59 -1.62
N PHE A 374 8.61 -10.89 -2.41
CA PHE A 374 7.16 -11.02 -2.37
C PHE A 374 6.79 -12.37 -2.96
N PHE A 375 6.31 -13.24 -2.13
CA PHE A 375 5.71 -14.50 -2.55
C PHE A 375 4.19 -14.37 -2.43
N GLY A 376 3.49 -15.01 -3.28
CA GLY A 376 2.05 -15.00 -3.30
C GLY A 376 1.55 -15.15 -4.72
N PRO A 377 0.28 -15.39 -4.95
CA PRO A 377 -0.23 -15.51 -6.30
C PRO A 377 0.07 -14.27 -7.12
N LYS A 378 0.68 -14.48 -8.29
CA LYS A 378 0.97 -13.47 -9.30
C LYS A 378 0.81 -14.05 -10.69
N ILE A 379 0.44 -13.21 -11.63
CA ILE A 379 0.34 -13.56 -13.04
C ILE A 379 1.25 -12.66 -13.88
N GLU A 380 1.63 -13.14 -15.04
CA GLU A 380 2.27 -12.29 -16.05
C GLU A 380 1.21 -11.44 -16.75
N VAL A 381 1.56 -10.18 -16.99
CA VAL A 381 0.72 -9.24 -17.73
C VAL A 381 1.21 -9.21 -19.16
N ASP A 382 0.28 -9.19 -20.10
CA ASP A 382 0.59 -9.12 -21.52
C ASP A 382 1.45 -7.90 -21.84
N ARG A 383 2.49 -8.14 -22.64
CA ARG A 383 3.35 -7.06 -23.13
C ARG A 383 2.61 -6.23 -24.17
N THR A 384 2.76 -4.93 -24.06
CA THR A 384 2.34 -4.03 -25.13
C THR A 384 3.10 -4.33 -26.42
N PRO A 385 2.56 -4.00 -27.60
CA PRO A 385 3.25 -4.17 -28.87
C PRO A 385 4.65 -3.50 -28.92
N ALA A 386 4.82 -2.39 -28.20
CA ALA A 386 6.11 -1.70 -28.08
C ALA A 386 7.11 -2.53 -27.26
N GLN A 387 6.68 -3.07 -26.11
CA GLN A 387 7.51 -3.96 -25.29
C GLN A 387 7.86 -5.27 -25.98
N GLN A 388 6.92 -5.83 -26.78
CA GLN A 388 7.19 -7.02 -27.60
C GLN A 388 8.27 -6.73 -28.64
N ARG A 389 8.20 -5.61 -29.36
CA ARG A 389 9.24 -5.19 -30.32
C ARG A 389 10.59 -4.98 -29.66
N GLN A 390 10.61 -4.34 -28.48
CA GLN A 390 11.85 -4.14 -27.73
C GLN A 390 12.48 -5.47 -27.28
N LEU A 391 11.67 -6.42 -26.81
CA LEU A 391 12.15 -7.76 -26.45
C LEU A 391 12.75 -8.48 -27.66
N ALA A 392 12.05 -8.47 -28.79
CA ALA A 392 12.56 -9.09 -30.02
C ALA A 392 13.93 -8.51 -30.45
N VAL A 393 14.14 -7.20 -30.29
CA VAL A 393 15.45 -6.57 -30.55
C VAL A 393 16.52 -7.09 -29.57
N LEU A 394 16.18 -7.21 -28.28
CA LEU A 394 17.13 -7.73 -27.28
C LEU A 394 17.47 -9.19 -27.51
N GLU A 395 16.51 -10.01 -27.90
CA GLU A 395 16.71 -11.42 -28.26
C GLU A 395 17.61 -11.55 -29.49
N ALA A 396 17.40 -10.75 -30.53
CA ALA A 396 18.27 -10.71 -31.70
C ALA A 396 19.72 -10.29 -31.33
N VAL A 397 19.88 -9.33 -30.39
CA VAL A 397 21.22 -8.95 -29.88
C VAL A 397 21.86 -10.13 -29.15
N LYS A 398 21.13 -10.84 -28.29
CA LYS A 398 21.64 -12.03 -27.59
C LYS A 398 22.10 -13.11 -28.56
N GLU A 399 21.27 -13.43 -29.56
CA GLU A 399 21.59 -14.41 -30.61
C GLU A 399 22.87 -14.03 -31.35
N LYS A 400 23.01 -12.77 -31.76
CA LYS A 400 24.24 -12.25 -32.35
C LYS A 400 25.47 -12.43 -31.46
N GLN A 401 25.33 -12.18 -30.14
CA GLN A 401 26.46 -12.39 -29.21
C GLN A 401 26.76 -13.88 -28.99
N GLN A 402 25.76 -14.78 -29.04
CA GLN A 402 25.95 -16.22 -28.99
C GLN A 402 26.73 -16.70 -30.19
N VAL A 403 26.32 -16.32 -31.40
CA VAL A 403 27.04 -16.66 -32.66
C VAL A 403 28.49 -16.16 -32.61
N ALA A 404 28.72 -14.96 -32.12
CA ALA A 404 30.06 -14.41 -31.96
C ALA A 404 30.90 -15.23 -30.96
N LEU A 405 30.34 -15.66 -29.83
CA LEU A 405 31.02 -16.52 -28.85
C LEU A 405 31.37 -17.87 -29.47
N ASP A 406 30.48 -18.50 -30.23
CA ASP A 406 30.71 -19.78 -30.88
C ASP A 406 31.83 -19.69 -31.97
N GLN A 407 31.87 -18.58 -32.70
CA GLN A 407 32.94 -18.32 -33.68
C GLN A 407 34.29 -18.14 -32.99
N ILE A 408 34.34 -17.38 -31.89
CA ILE A 408 35.54 -17.18 -31.10
C ILE A 408 36.01 -18.51 -30.50
N THR A 409 35.09 -19.32 -29.95
CA THR A 409 35.37 -20.63 -29.40
C THR A 409 36.04 -21.53 -30.44
N LYS A 410 35.47 -21.63 -31.63
CA LYS A 410 36.04 -22.41 -32.72
C LYS A 410 37.44 -21.90 -33.14
N ARG A 411 37.65 -20.57 -33.14
CA ARG A 411 38.96 -20.00 -33.52
C ARG A 411 40.00 -20.29 -32.47
N VAL A 412 39.70 -20.12 -31.19
CA VAL A 412 40.68 -20.35 -30.09
C VAL A 412 40.95 -21.85 -29.88
N GLU A 413 40.02 -22.70 -30.28
CA GLU A 413 40.15 -24.16 -30.14
C GLU A 413 41.37 -24.74 -30.87
N SER A 414 41.81 -24.12 -31.98
CA SER A 414 43.02 -24.55 -32.71
C SER A 414 44.28 -24.50 -31.83
N GLY A 415 44.32 -23.67 -30.82
CA GLY A 415 45.47 -23.57 -29.90
C GLY A 415 45.40 -24.48 -28.67
N TYR A 416 44.29 -25.21 -28.49
CA TYR A 416 44.05 -26.02 -27.32
C TYR A 416 45.07 -27.15 -27.14
N ALA A 417 45.36 -27.90 -28.20
CA ALA A 417 46.34 -29.01 -28.20
C ALA A 417 47.73 -28.53 -27.81
N ASP A 418 48.19 -27.42 -28.39
CA ASP A 418 49.50 -26.82 -28.11
C ASP A 418 49.58 -26.32 -26.66
N TRP A 419 48.51 -25.70 -26.20
CA TRP A 419 48.40 -25.27 -24.80
C TRP A 419 48.45 -26.46 -23.83
N VAL A 420 47.71 -27.55 -24.07
CA VAL A 420 47.79 -28.77 -23.27
C VAL A 420 49.21 -29.35 -23.26
N ALA A 421 49.91 -29.39 -24.42
CA ALA A 421 51.27 -29.85 -24.49
C ALA A 421 52.22 -28.94 -23.65
N MET A 422 52.07 -27.63 -23.76
CA MET A 422 52.85 -26.67 -23.01
C MET A 422 52.63 -26.82 -21.49
N ILE A 423 51.36 -26.94 -21.03
CA ILE A 423 51.03 -27.09 -19.62
C ILE A 423 51.53 -28.43 -19.07
N SER A 424 51.39 -29.54 -19.84
CA SER A 424 51.87 -30.85 -19.44
C SER A 424 53.41 -30.93 -19.28
N ALA A 425 54.15 -30.11 -20.02
CA ALA A 425 55.61 -30.02 -19.93
C ALA A 425 56.11 -29.15 -18.76
N GLN A 426 55.21 -28.43 -18.06
CA GLN A 426 55.62 -27.65 -16.91
C GLN A 426 56.14 -28.52 -15.79
N LYS A 427 57.38 -28.29 -15.41
CA LYS A 427 58.00 -28.88 -14.22
C LYS A 427 57.68 -28.00 -13.01
N TYR A 428 57.14 -28.58 -11.96
CA TYR A 428 57.03 -27.89 -10.68
C TYR A 428 58.43 -27.81 -10.08
N SER A 429 58.87 -26.62 -9.64
CA SER A 429 59.81 -26.56 -8.55
C SER A 429 58.97 -26.58 -7.25
N ASP A 430 59.42 -27.43 -6.28
CA ASP A 430 58.81 -27.46 -4.96
C ASP A 430 58.81 -26.06 -4.35
N SER A 431 57.62 -25.39 -4.41
CA SER A 431 57.45 -24.11 -3.75
C SER A 431 57.19 -24.35 -2.29
N THR A 432 58.09 -23.89 -1.43
CA THR A 432 57.94 -24.07 0.02
C THR A 432 57.33 -22.82 0.64
N TRP A 433 56.26 -22.99 1.37
CA TRP A 433 55.68 -21.96 2.22
C TRP A 433 56.39 -21.96 3.58
N PHE A 434 56.69 -20.78 4.09
CA PHE A 434 57.22 -20.60 5.44
C PHE A 434 56.51 -19.45 6.13
N VAL A 435 56.24 -19.57 7.42
CA VAL A 435 55.57 -18.57 8.23
C VAL A 435 56.52 -17.43 8.48
N LEU A 436 56.10 -16.18 8.33
CA LEU A 436 56.88 -14.99 8.63
C LEU A 436 56.81 -14.68 10.13
N THR A 437 57.91 -14.30 10.73
CA THR A 437 58.02 -13.96 12.16
C THR A 437 57.62 -12.50 12.39
N PRO A 438 56.53 -12.21 13.13
CA PRO A 438 56.14 -10.85 13.50
C PRO A 438 57.15 -10.25 14.48
N VAL A 439 57.59 -9.01 14.27
CA VAL A 439 58.53 -8.30 15.14
C VAL A 439 57.96 -6.98 15.67
N SER A 440 56.92 -6.46 15.05
CA SER A 440 56.18 -5.28 15.50
C SER A 440 54.74 -5.40 15.03
N GLN A 441 53.77 -5.04 15.86
CA GLN A 441 52.36 -5.05 15.54
C GLN A 441 51.66 -3.85 16.19
N LYS A 442 50.78 -3.21 15.43
CA LYS A 442 50.04 -2.04 15.86
C LYS A 442 48.61 -2.06 15.28
N SER A 443 47.65 -1.84 16.13
CA SER A 443 46.29 -1.44 15.74
C SER A 443 46.22 0.08 15.70
N VAL A 444 45.58 0.64 14.70
CA VAL A 444 45.42 2.11 14.56
C VAL A 444 44.25 2.59 15.45
N ASN A 445 43.21 1.78 15.62
CA ASN A 445 41.98 2.21 16.29
C ASN A 445 41.76 1.56 17.67
N GLY A 446 42.79 0.92 18.26
CA GLY A 446 42.77 0.58 19.69
C GLY A 446 42.61 -0.90 20.05
N ALA A 447 42.56 -1.80 19.08
CA ALA A 447 42.61 -3.24 19.42
C ALA A 447 44.00 -3.61 19.99
N THR A 448 44.03 -4.61 20.87
CA THR A 448 45.28 -5.18 21.41
C THR A 448 45.73 -6.32 20.49
N LEU A 449 46.97 -6.21 19.96
CA LEU A 449 47.56 -7.26 19.11
C LEU A 449 48.63 -8.04 19.87
N THR A 450 48.46 -9.36 19.98
CA THR A 450 49.35 -10.29 20.70
C THR A 450 49.90 -11.33 19.74
N VAL A 451 51.22 -11.50 19.72
CA VAL A 451 51.88 -12.56 18.95
C VAL A 451 51.82 -13.85 19.70
N LEU A 452 51.42 -14.93 19.04
CA LEU A 452 51.31 -16.28 19.59
C LEU A 452 52.50 -17.15 19.14
N ASP A 453 52.70 -18.30 19.81
CA ASP A 453 53.81 -19.23 19.59
C ASP A 453 53.90 -19.75 18.13
N ASP A 454 52.74 -19.81 17.40
CA ASP A 454 52.69 -20.24 16.00
C ASP A 454 52.94 -19.06 15.02
N GLN A 455 53.48 -17.95 15.51
CA GLN A 455 53.76 -16.71 14.75
C GLN A 455 52.51 -16.03 14.19
N SER A 456 51.29 -16.40 14.66
CA SER A 456 50.08 -15.64 14.36
C SER A 456 49.94 -14.44 15.30
N VAL A 457 49.15 -13.45 14.88
CA VAL A 457 48.84 -12.24 15.65
C VAL A 457 47.38 -12.26 15.98
N LEU A 458 47.05 -12.39 17.29
CA LEU A 458 45.71 -12.39 17.83
C LEU A 458 45.28 -10.96 18.17
N SER A 459 44.08 -10.59 17.73
CA SER A 459 43.43 -9.31 18.04
C SER A 459 42.50 -9.49 19.22
N GLY A 460 42.75 -8.81 20.32
CA GLY A 460 41.96 -8.79 21.56
C GLY A 460 41.60 -7.38 22.01
N GLY A 461 41.15 -7.24 23.26
CA GLY A 461 40.78 -5.93 23.85
C GLY A 461 39.56 -5.31 23.19
N GLU A 462 39.57 -4.00 23.03
CA GLU A 462 38.50 -3.25 22.37
C GLU A 462 38.30 -3.72 20.93
N ASN A 463 37.03 -3.72 20.52
CA ASN A 463 36.66 -4.03 19.14
C ASN A 463 36.05 -2.77 18.48
N PRO A 464 36.90 -1.87 17.94
CA PRO A 464 36.43 -0.65 17.29
C PRO A 464 35.55 -0.98 16.08
N SER A 465 34.73 -0.03 15.65
CA SER A 465 33.83 -0.20 14.49
C SER A 465 34.57 -0.62 13.22
N GLY A 466 35.80 -0.16 13.05
CA GLY A 466 36.76 -0.60 12.01
C GLY A 466 38.16 -0.41 12.52
N ASP A 467 39.13 -1.13 11.93
CA ASP A 467 40.53 -1.04 12.34
C ASP A 467 41.48 -1.22 11.16
N THR A 468 42.73 -0.75 11.36
CA THR A 468 43.83 -1.00 10.45
C THR A 468 44.97 -1.65 11.24
N PHE A 469 45.36 -2.83 10.83
CA PHE A 469 46.51 -3.52 11.43
C PHE A 469 47.77 -3.25 10.62
N GLU A 470 48.83 -2.74 11.28
CA GLU A 470 50.17 -2.62 10.74
C GLU A 470 51.07 -3.64 11.46
N ILE A 471 51.61 -4.61 10.73
CA ILE A 471 52.42 -5.69 11.29
C ILE A 471 53.71 -5.75 10.49
N GLU A 472 54.85 -5.63 11.19
CA GLU A 472 56.15 -5.88 10.60
C GLU A 472 56.60 -7.31 10.85
N PHE A 473 57.00 -7.99 9.81
CA PHE A 473 57.54 -9.33 9.80
C PHE A 473 59.00 -9.29 9.35
N ILE A 474 59.76 -10.29 9.77
CA ILE A 474 61.15 -10.51 9.28
C ILE A 474 61.25 -11.79 8.48
N THR A 475 62.16 -11.79 7.51
CA THR A 475 62.50 -13.00 6.73
C THR A 475 63.99 -12.92 6.31
N ASP A 476 64.64 -14.07 6.27
CA ASP A 476 65.97 -14.28 5.76
C ASP A 476 65.99 -14.86 4.33
N GLN A 477 64.81 -15.13 3.81
CA GLN A 477 64.61 -15.73 2.47
C GLN A 477 64.88 -14.68 1.40
N GLN A 478 65.72 -15.05 0.42
CA GLN A 478 66.25 -14.13 -0.60
C GLN A 478 65.31 -13.95 -1.82
N HIS A 479 64.49 -14.98 -2.13
CA HIS A 479 63.64 -14.99 -3.35
C HIS A 479 62.20 -15.26 -2.96
N LEU A 480 61.31 -14.22 -2.96
CA LEU A 480 59.94 -14.37 -2.62
C LEU A 480 59.04 -14.20 -3.84
N SER A 481 58.10 -15.14 -4.06
CA SER A 481 57.24 -15.16 -5.23
C SER A 481 55.74 -15.04 -4.87
N GLY A 482 55.39 -15.04 -3.60
CA GLY A 482 53.99 -14.91 -3.17
C GLY A 482 53.81 -14.87 -1.67
N PHE A 483 52.63 -14.48 -1.22
CA PHE A 483 52.25 -14.39 0.18
C PHE A 483 50.91 -15.06 0.43
N LYS A 484 50.75 -15.65 1.61
CA LYS A 484 49.52 -16.25 2.07
C LYS A 484 49.10 -15.60 3.37
N LEU A 485 47.90 -15.01 3.36
CA LEU A 485 47.24 -14.44 4.52
C LEU A 485 46.22 -15.49 5.05
N GLU A 486 46.33 -15.82 6.32
CA GLU A 486 45.41 -16.75 6.99
C GLU A 486 44.63 -15.99 8.06
N ALA A 487 43.30 -16.18 8.07
CA ALA A 487 42.41 -15.75 9.12
C ALA A 487 41.99 -17.00 9.93
N LEU A 488 42.59 -17.13 11.12
CA LEU A 488 42.51 -18.36 11.91
C LEU A 488 41.43 -18.31 12.98
N LEU A 489 40.98 -19.49 13.42
CA LEU A 489 40.11 -19.62 14.58
C LEU A 489 40.89 -19.39 15.88
N ASP A 490 40.18 -18.93 16.93
CA ASP A 490 40.70 -18.84 18.28
C ASP A 490 39.57 -18.83 19.29
N ASP A 491 39.73 -19.56 20.40
CA ASP A 491 38.69 -19.73 21.42
C ASP A 491 38.31 -18.43 22.14
N SER A 492 39.20 -17.43 22.11
CA SER A 492 38.99 -16.11 22.69
C SER A 492 38.14 -15.17 21.79
N LEU A 493 37.95 -15.56 20.53
CA LEU A 493 37.18 -14.74 19.55
C LEU A 493 35.67 -15.02 19.63
N PRO A 494 34.83 -14.07 19.23
CA PRO A 494 33.36 -14.27 19.18
C PRO A 494 33.01 -15.51 18.36
N GLY A 495 32.31 -16.49 18.96
CA GLY A 495 31.93 -17.76 18.33
C GLY A 495 33.10 -18.57 17.80
N THR A 496 34.29 -18.43 18.39
CA THR A 496 35.58 -19.07 17.98
C THR A 496 35.96 -18.78 16.52
N GLY A 497 35.31 -17.85 15.86
CA GLY A 497 35.43 -17.60 14.42
C GLY A 497 36.61 -16.74 14.03
N PRO A 498 36.93 -16.61 12.72
CA PRO A 498 38.11 -15.88 12.26
C PRO A 498 37.93 -14.36 12.30
N GLY A 499 36.73 -13.86 12.56
CA GLY A 499 36.45 -12.43 12.68
C GLY A 499 35.87 -12.03 14.02
N ARG A 500 35.79 -10.72 14.32
CA ARG A 500 35.37 -10.21 15.63
C ARG A 500 33.96 -9.59 15.63
N PHE A 501 33.11 -9.85 14.61
CA PHE A 501 31.81 -9.16 14.51
C PHE A 501 30.83 -9.58 15.63
N THR A 502 30.24 -10.77 15.57
CA THR A 502 29.38 -11.33 16.63
C THR A 502 29.62 -12.82 16.78
N ALA A 503 29.19 -13.42 17.90
CA ALA A 503 29.36 -14.86 18.15
C ALA A 503 28.57 -15.72 17.11
N GLU A 504 27.40 -15.24 16.66
CA GLU A 504 26.60 -15.94 15.64
C GLU A 504 27.12 -15.72 14.22
N ARG A 505 27.85 -14.65 14.00
CA ARG A 505 28.39 -14.25 12.69
C ARG A 505 29.78 -13.68 12.84
N PRO A 506 30.80 -14.46 13.17
CA PRO A 506 32.17 -14.01 13.32
C PRO A 506 32.82 -13.71 11.97
N ASN A 507 32.23 -12.75 11.24
CA ASN A 507 32.67 -12.31 9.93
C ASN A 507 33.77 -11.27 10.04
N PHE A 508 34.62 -11.19 9.00
CA PHE A 508 35.50 -10.06 8.76
C PHE A 508 35.26 -9.49 7.36
N VAL A 509 35.70 -8.25 7.15
CA VAL A 509 35.69 -7.56 5.85
C VAL A 509 37.03 -6.87 5.67
N LEU A 510 37.88 -7.41 4.80
CA LEU A 510 39.20 -6.88 4.45
C LEU A 510 39.09 -6.03 3.19
N GLN A 511 39.20 -4.71 3.34
CA GLN A 511 39.11 -3.75 2.22
C GLN A 511 40.40 -3.70 1.43
N GLU A 512 41.55 -3.61 2.12
CA GLU A 512 42.84 -3.57 1.46
C GLU A 512 43.92 -4.35 2.25
N PHE A 513 44.72 -5.10 1.52
CA PHE A 513 45.91 -5.76 1.99
C PHE A 513 47.14 -5.27 1.19
N THR A 514 48.05 -4.59 1.85
CA THR A 514 49.29 -4.09 1.21
C THR A 514 50.52 -4.58 1.92
N LEU A 515 51.55 -4.78 1.14
CA LEU A 515 52.87 -5.17 1.63
C LEU A 515 53.94 -4.18 1.19
N GLU A 516 54.89 -3.89 2.08
CA GLU A 516 56.05 -3.02 1.79
C GLU A 516 57.35 -3.67 2.29
N ALA A 517 58.43 -3.54 1.54
CA ALA A 517 59.76 -3.95 1.96
C ALA A 517 60.78 -2.89 1.55
N GLY A 518 61.66 -2.50 2.50
CA GLY A 518 62.66 -1.46 2.25
C GLY A 518 62.04 -0.11 1.83
N GLY A 519 60.85 0.22 2.30
CA GLY A 519 60.10 1.45 1.95
C GLY A 519 59.47 1.43 0.56
N LYS A 520 59.47 0.29 -0.14
CA LYS A 520 58.83 0.14 -1.44
C LYS A 520 57.61 -0.79 -1.35
N LYS A 521 56.50 -0.37 -1.96
CA LYS A 521 55.25 -1.19 -2.04
C LYS A 521 55.52 -2.41 -2.93
N ILE A 522 55.14 -3.61 -2.42
CA ILE A 522 55.14 -4.87 -3.15
C ILE A 522 53.85 -4.93 -3.93
N LYS A 523 53.92 -5.01 -5.24
CA LYS A 523 52.75 -5.18 -6.10
C LYS A 523 52.27 -6.65 -6.04
N LEU A 524 51.03 -6.82 -5.60
CA LEU A 524 50.34 -8.09 -5.53
C LEU A 524 49.32 -8.22 -6.67
N HIS A 525 49.17 -9.43 -7.18
CA HIS A 525 48.15 -9.79 -8.18
C HIS A 525 47.70 -11.24 -8.02
N SER A 526 46.83 -11.72 -8.88
CA SER A 526 46.36 -13.11 -8.90
C SER A 526 45.93 -13.62 -7.52
N ALA A 527 45.05 -12.85 -6.85
CA ALA A 527 44.50 -13.25 -5.54
C ALA A 527 43.60 -14.45 -5.67
N ILE A 528 43.80 -15.47 -4.83
CA ILE A 528 42.89 -16.63 -4.68
C ILE A 528 42.66 -16.87 -3.20
N ALA A 529 41.41 -17.32 -2.85
CA ALA A 529 41.04 -17.67 -1.50
C ALA A 529 40.34 -19.04 -1.45
N ASP A 530 40.30 -19.67 -0.27
CA ASP A 530 39.50 -20.88 -0.05
C ASP A 530 38.00 -20.61 -0.21
N PHE A 531 37.59 -19.35 0.06
CA PHE A 531 36.21 -18.91 -0.12
C PHE A 531 36.13 -17.38 -0.23
N SER A 532 35.23 -16.88 -1.07
CA SER A 532 34.84 -15.48 -1.14
C SER A 532 33.31 -15.34 -1.11
N GLN A 533 32.81 -14.44 -0.28
CA GLN A 533 31.40 -14.11 -0.25
C GLN A 533 30.94 -13.46 -1.57
N LEU A 534 29.73 -13.72 -1.98
CA LEU A 534 29.13 -13.09 -3.16
C LEU A 534 29.28 -11.55 -3.10
N ASN A 535 29.82 -10.95 -4.16
CA ASN A 535 30.19 -9.54 -4.29
C ASN A 535 31.38 -9.06 -3.45
N PHE A 536 32.04 -9.93 -2.68
CA PHE A 536 33.22 -9.64 -1.85
C PHE A 536 34.35 -10.59 -2.24
N ASP A 537 34.74 -10.56 -3.50
CA ASP A 537 35.80 -11.40 -4.02
C ASP A 537 37.16 -11.01 -3.45
N VAL A 538 38.04 -11.98 -3.23
CA VAL A 538 39.39 -11.75 -2.65
C VAL A 538 40.27 -10.84 -3.47
N SER A 539 40.06 -10.77 -4.79
CA SER A 539 40.82 -9.84 -5.65
C SER A 539 40.58 -8.36 -5.28
N LYS A 540 39.46 -8.09 -4.63
CA LYS A 540 39.08 -6.76 -4.13
C LYS A 540 39.88 -6.30 -2.90
N ALA A 541 40.61 -7.19 -2.26
CA ALA A 541 41.48 -6.82 -1.15
C ALA A 541 42.85 -6.28 -1.60
N VAL A 542 43.13 -6.22 -2.91
CA VAL A 542 44.39 -5.76 -3.49
C VAL A 542 44.22 -4.90 -4.73
N ASP A 543 43.00 -4.39 -4.99
CA ASP A 543 42.66 -3.62 -6.18
C ASP A 543 42.88 -2.12 -6.04
N GLY A 544 43.18 -1.64 -4.83
CA GLY A 544 43.46 -0.23 -4.51
C GLY A 544 42.17 0.62 -4.35
N ASP A 545 41.00 0.02 -4.33
CA ASP A 545 39.72 0.70 -4.11
C ASP A 545 39.16 0.42 -2.70
N PRO A 546 39.21 1.37 -1.77
CA PRO A 546 38.74 1.18 -0.40
C PRO A 546 37.22 0.97 -0.29
N ALA A 547 36.48 1.14 -1.37
CA ALA A 547 35.04 0.85 -1.41
C ALA A 547 34.72 -0.64 -1.65
N THR A 548 35.70 -1.43 -2.06
CA THR A 548 35.59 -2.88 -2.29
C THR A 548 36.26 -3.67 -1.17
N ALA A 549 35.96 -5.00 -1.06
CA ALA A 549 36.54 -5.81 0.02
C ALA A 549 36.41 -7.31 -0.23
N TRP A 550 37.22 -8.10 0.51
CA TRP A 550 37.05 -9.53 0.69
C TRP A 550 36.29 -9.84 2.00
N ALA A 551 35.32 -10.78 1.96
CA ALA A 551 34.56 -11.26 3.12
C ALA A 551 34.20 -12.74 2.98
N ILE A 552 33.72 -13.37 4.09
CA ILE A 552 33.58 -14.84 4.19
C ILE A 552 32.16 -15.34 4.51
N ALA A 553 31.15 -14.48 4.61
CA ALA A 553 29.79 -14.93 4.89
C ALA A 553 29.25 -15.85 3.76
N PRO A 554 28.57 -16.96 4.10
CA PRO A 554 28.15 -17.45 5.43
C PRO A 554 29.10 -18.47 6.09
N GLN A 555 30.35 -18.60 5.66
CA GLN A 555 31.29 -19.62 6.16
C GLN A 555 32.10 -19.10 7.36
N PHE A 556 31.45 -18.91 8.53
CA PHE A 556 32.00 -18.21 9.68
C PHE A 556 32.88 -19.04 10.62
N PHE A 557 32.73 -20.36 10.67
CA PHE A 557 33.27 -21.21 11.74
C PHE A 557 34.41 -22.12 11.27
N LYS A 558 35.23 -21.62 10.38
CA LYS A 558 36.45 -22.26 9.91
C LYS A 558 37.52 -21.23 9.63
N SER A 559 38.78 -21.66 9.66
CA SER A 559 39.90 -20.81 9.21
C SER A 559 39.81 -20.58 7.70
N HIS A 560 40.16 -19.36 7.29
CA HIS A 560 40.19 -18.97 5.88
C HIS A 560 41.59 -18.52 5.48
N TRP A 561 41.87 -18.61 4.20
CA TRP A 561 43.14 -18.17 3.66
C TRP A 561 42.98 -17.48 2.30
N ALA A 562 43.94 -16.59 2.01
CA ALA A 562 44.09 -15.94 0.73
C ALA A 562 45.57 -15.96 0.30
N GLU A 563 45.81 -16.31 -0.96
CA GLU A 563 47.15 -16.31 -1.57
C GLU A 563 47.25 -15.21 -2.62
N PHE A 564 48.33 -14.47 -2.58
CA PHE A 564 48.65 -13.36 -3.49
C PHE A 564 50.01 -13.60 -4.13
N GLN A 565 50.10 -13.40 -5.45
CA GLN A 565 51.36 -13.47 -6.15
C GLN A 565 52.02 -12.09 -6.25
N THR A 566 53.33 -12.04 -6.23
CA THR A 566 54.09 -10.84 -6.57
C THR A 566 54.19 -10.68 -8.10
N GLU A 567 54.14 -9.44 -8.61
CA GLU A 567 54.22 -9.16 -10.05
C GLU A 567 55.51 -9.71 -10.67
N SER A 568 56.59 -9.74 -9.92
CA SER A 568 57.86 -10.40 -10.19
C SER A 568 58.44 -10.92 -8.89
N PRO A 569 59.27 -12.01 -8.91
CA PRO A 569 59.95 -12.46 -7.73
C PRO A 569 60.76 -11.31 -7.08
N ILE A 570 60.63 -11.24 -5.75
CA ILE A 570 61.36 -10.19 -4.99
C ILE A 570 62.69 -10.77 -4.56
N GLU A 571 63.77 -10.06 -4.91
CA GLU A 571 65.15 -10.40 -4.54
C GLU A 571 65.57 -9.60 -3.30
N PHE A 572 65.97 -10.29 -2.25
CA PHE A 572 66.47 -9.69 -1.02
C PHE A 572 67.94 -10.07 -0.77
N THR A 573 68.67 -9.16 -0.14
CA THR A 573 70.03 -9.43 0.37
C THR A 573 70.04 -9.34 1.88
N GLY A 574 70.20 -10.51 2.56
CA GLY A 574 70.13 -10.60 4.02
C GLY A 574 68.77 -10.52 4.62
N THR A 575 68.68 -10.42 5.94
CA THR A 575 67.42 -10.35 6.67
C THR A 575 66.66 -9.03 6.33
N GLN A 576 65.42 -9.16 5.95
CA GLN A 576 64.53 -8.05 5.54
C GLN A 576 63.31 -7.93 6.41
N LYS A 577 62.85 -6.68 6.56
CA LYS A 577 61.53 -6.38 7.14
C LYS A 577 60.48 -6.23 6.06
N ILE A 578 59.35 -6.86 6.27
CA ILE A 578 58.15 -6.73 5.42
C ILE A 578 57.03 -6.16 6.30
N LYS A 579 56.54 -4.96 5.97
CA LYS A 579 55.38 -4.36 6.62
C LYS A 579 54.12 -4.78 5.88
N ALA A 580 53.19 -5.42 6.59
CA ALA A 580 51.84 -5.71 6.12
C ALA A 580 50.84 -4.72 6.73
N THR A 581 49.98 -4.17 5.89
CA THR A 581 48.89 -3.29 6.33
C THR A 581 47.55 -3.93 5.90
N LEU A 582 46.66 -4.17 6.86
CA LEU A 582 45.35 -4.71 6.66
C LEU A 582 44.33 -3.63 7.02
N ILE A 583 43.57 -3.14 6.03
CA ILE A 583 42.56 -2.11 6.22
C ILE A 583 41.17 -2.78 6.31
N MET A 584 40.49 -2.61 7.44
CA MET A 584 39.21 -3.28 7.79
C MET A 584 38.23 -2.26 8.37
N ASN A 585 37.99 -1.16 7.67
CA ASN A 585 37.15 -0.03 8.11
C ASN A 585 35.71 -0.10 7.61
N TYR A 586 35.21 -1.30 7.27
CA TYR A 586 33.84 -1.51 6.76
C TYR A 586 32.75 -1.22 7.80
N GLY A 587 33.09 -1.23 9.07
CA GLY A 587 32.18 -0.93 10.17
C GLY A 587 31.69 -2.16 10.98
N GLY A 588 31.16 -1.88 12.16
CA GLY A 588 30.57 -2.88 13.06
C GLY A 588 31.55 -3.88 13.67
N GLY A 589 32.84 -3.58 13.73
CA GLY A 589 33.85 -4.46 14.31
C GLY A 589 34.18 -5.70 13.46
N ARG A 590 34.00 -5.63 12.14
CA ARG A 590 34.24 -6.72 11.19
C ARG A 590 35.72 -6.82 10.84
N VAL A 591 36.58 -7.01 11.84
CA VAL A 591 38.03 -7.15 11.69
C VAL A 591 38.45 -8.61 11.80
N ILE A 592 39.61 -8.96 11.20
CA ILE A 592 40.19 -10.31 11.38
C ILE A 592 40.61 -10.47 12.83
N GLY A 593 40.22 -11.59 13.44
CA GLY A 593 40.48 -11.90 14.84
C GLY A 593 41.90 -12.42 15.07
N ARG A 594 42.36 -13.36 14.24
CA ARG A 594 43.69 -13.94 14.32
C ARG A 594 44.30 -14.07 12.93
N VAL A 595 45.42 -13.40 12.70
CA VAL A 595 46.06 -13.32 11.38
C VAL A 595 47.44 -13.99 11.39
N ARG A 596 47.76 -14.76 10.35
CA ARG A 596 49.11 -15.30 10.10
C ARG A 596 49.52 -15.01 8.67
N LEU A 597 50.73 -14.60 8.47
CA LEU A 597 51.29 -14.34 7.16
C LEU A 597 52.42 -15.32 6.84
N SER A 598 52.33 -15.98 5.71
CA SER A 598 53.36 -16.84 5.18
C SER A 598 53.90 -16.27 3.86
N ALA A 599 55.14 -16.50 3.54
CA ALA A 599 55.75 -16.20 2.27
C ALA A 599 56.14 -17.48 1.54
N ARG A 600 56.37 -17.38 0.23
CA ARG A 600 56.73 -18.51 -0.61
C ARG A 600 57.98 -18.19 -1.43
N THR A 601 58.89 -19.20 -1.44
CA THR A 601 60.01 -19.23 -2.40
C THR A 601 59.71 -20.09 -3.61
N GLY A 602 60.41 -19.88 -4.72
CA GLY A 602 60.25 -20.64 -5.96
C GLY A 602 59.19 -20.07 -6.91
N THR A 603 59.12 -20.56 -8.10
CA THR A 603 58.15 -20.12 -9.12
C THR A 603 56.92 -20.98 -9.06
N ARG A 604 55.75 -20.36 -8.89
CA ARG A 604 54.46 -21.05 -9.06
C ARG A 604 54.25 -21.39 -10.52
N ALA A 605 53.69 -22.55 -10.75
CA ALA A 605 53.13 -22.84 -12.05
C ALA A 605 52.05 -21.77 -12.39
N THR A 606 52.07 -21.25 -13.62
CA THR A 606 51.05 -20.27 -14.12
C THR A 606 49.64 -20.80 -14.12
N VAL A 607 49.47 -22.09 -13.85
CA VAL A 607 48.19 -22.80 -13.87
C VAL A 607 48.07 -23.67 -12.61
N ALA A 608 46.90 -23.82 -12.09
CA ALA A 608 46.60 -24.64 -10.89
C ALA A 608 47.14 -26.07 -11.01
N PRO A 609 47.75 -26.66 -9.96
CA PRO A 609 48.33 -28.02 -10.00
C PRO A 609 47.39 -29.10 -10.55
N GLU A 610 46.10 -29.05 -10.18
CA GLU A 610 45.10 -29.99 -10.62
C GLU A 610 44.90 -29.95 -12.14
N ILE A 611 44.99 -28.80 -12.76
CA ILE A 611 44.88 -28.61 -14.21
C ILE A 611 46.13 -29.16 -14.92
N ILE A 612 47.31 -28.97 -14.34
CA ILE A 612 48.57 -29.54 -14.88
C ILE A 612 48.54 -31.06 -14.79
N GLU A 613 48.09 -31.61 -13.66
CA GLU A 613 47.96 -33.08 -13.51
C GLU A 613 46.88 -33.64 -14.46
N LEU A 614 45.81 -32.91 -14.71
CA LEU A 614 44.84 -33.27 -15.76
C LEU A 614 45.47 -33.23 -17.15
N ALA A 615 46.29 -32.21 -17.46
CA ALA A 615 46.98 -32.09 -18.75
C ALA A 615 47.98 -33.25 -18.99
N LYS A 616 48.66 -33.73 -17.95
CA LYS A 616 49.64 -34.84 -18.00
C LYS A 616 49.00 -36.19 -18.21
N LYS A 617 47.70 -36.39 -17.96
CA LYS A 617 47.00 -37.69 -18.17
C LYS A 617 46.94 -38.04 -19.64
N SER A 618 47.44 -39.24 -20.00
CA SER A 618 47.38 -39.78 -21.33
C SER A 618 45.96 -40.19 -21.78
N LYS A 619 45.09 -40.51 -20.84
CA LYS A 619 43.67 -40.77 -21.04
C LYS A 619 42.82 -39.97 -20.03
N ARG A 620 41.97 -39.11 -20.53
CA ARG A 620 41.01 -38.33 -19.76
C ARG A 620 39.59 -38.81 -20.05
N ASN A 621 38.75 -38.90 -19.02
CA ASN A 621 37.32 -39.10 -19.19
C ASN A 621 36.65 -37.77 -19.67
N PRO A 622 35.40 -37.83 -20.23
CA PRO A 622 34.72 -36.66 -20.75
C PRO A 622 34.60 -35.47 -19.80
N LYS A 623 34.44 -35.74 -18.51
CA LYS A 623 34.33 -34.70 -17.47
C LYS A 623 35.67 -33.97 -17.25
N GLN A 624 36.76 -34.74 -17.27
CA GLN A 624 38.12 -34.25 -17.12
C GLN A 624 38.55 -33.45 -18.35
N GLU A 625 38.22 -33.95 -19.54
CA GLU A 625 38.50 -33.23 -20.79
C GLU A 625 37.72 -31.87 -20.82
N LYS A 626 36.43 -31.92 -20.50
CA LYS A 626 35.63 -30.69 -20.39
C LYS A 626 36.20 -29.71 -19.36
N GLN A 627 36.64 -30.16 -18.19
CA GLN A 627 37.25 -29.32 -17.17
C GLN A 627 38.51 -28.60 -17.67
N LEU A 628 39.36 -29.33 -18.37
CA LEU A 628 40.59 -28.81 -18.92
C LEU A 628 40.33 -27.79 -20.05
N HIS A 629 39.39 -28.13 -20.94
CA HIS A 629 38.96 -27.30 -22.04
C HIS A 629 38.27 -26.01 -21.57
N ASP A 630 37.34 -26.11 -20.62
CA ASP A 630 36.67 -24.94 -20.02
C ASP A 630 37.70 -24.01 -19.33
N PHE A 631 38.73 -24.56 -18.71
CA PHE A 631 39.79 -23.79 -18.11
C PHE A 631 40.62 -23.04 -19.19
N TYR A 632 40.98 -23.72 -20.28
CA TYR A 632 41.69 -23.10 -21.42
C TYR A 632 40.92 -21.97 -22.04
N LEU A 633 39.60 -22.17 -22.33
CA LEU A 633 38.73 -21.12 -22.88
C LEU A 633 38.68 -19.89 -21.99
N LYS A 634 38.54 -20.11 -20.67
CA LYS A 634 38.52 -19.00 -19.67
C LYS A 634 39.85 -18.22 -19.58
N GLN A 635 40.96 -18.75 -20.07
CA GLN A 635 42.22 -18.02 -20.16
C GLN A 635 42.32 -17.14 -21.41
N GLN A 636 41.39 -17.27 -22.36
CA GLN A 636 41.44 -16.51 -23.61
C GLN A 636 40.70 -15.17 -23.45
N PRO A 637 41.39 -14.03 -23.56
CA PRO A 637 40.79 -12.71 -23.37
C PRO A 637 39.62 -12.42 -24.28
N GLU A 638 39.68 -12.92 -25.53
CA GLU A 638 38.59 -12.77 -26.49
C GLU A 638 37.34 -13.54 -26.07
N TYR A 639 37.51 -14.78 -25.58
CA TYR A 639 36.42 -15.59 -25.06
C TYR A 639 35.75 -14.95 -23.83
N GLN A 640 36.55 -14.47 -22.87
CA GLN A 640 36.05 -13.76 -21.68
C GLN A 640 35.23 -12.51 -22.08
N SER A 641 35.74 -11.73 -23.04
CA SER A 641 35.03 -10.54 -23.52
C SER A 641 33.70 -10.89 -24.20
N ALA A 642 33.69 -11.93 -25.03
CA ALA A 642 32.47 -12.38 -25.70
C ALA A 642 31.46 -12.97 -24.70
N GLN A 643 31.90 -13.75 -23.73
CA GLN A 643 31.06 -14.31 -22.65
C GLN A 643 30.43 -13.20 -21.81
N LYS A 644 31.18 -12.14 -21.47
CA LYS A 644 30.64 -10.98 -20.77
C LYS A 644 29.57 -10.27 -21.58
N LYS A 645 29.79 -10.03 -22.88
CA LYS A 645 28.79 -9.40 -23.77
C LYS A 645 27.49 -10.23 -23.86
N LEU A 646 27.60 -11.58 -23.92
CA LEU A 646 26.45 -12.47 -23.90
C LEU A 646 25.71 -12.40 -22.57
N ALA A 647 26.44 -12.41 -21.44
CA ALA A 647 25.85 -12.27 -20.11
C ALA A 647 25.15 -10.91 -19.95
N ASP A 648 25.76 -9.82 -20.41
CA ASP A 648 25.16 -8.48 -20.39
C ASP A 648 23.88 -8.41 -21.24
N ALA A 649 23.86 -9.08 -22.40
CA ALA A 649 22.66 -9.19 -23.23
C ALA A 649 21.55 -9.99 -22.51
N GLN A 650 21.89 -11.09 -21.85
CA GLN A 650 20.93 -11.87 -21.05
C GLN A 650 20.39 -11.08 -19.88
N VAL A 651 21.21 -10.30 -19.19
CA VAL A 651 20.76 -9.39 -18.09
C VAL A 651 19.75 -8.37 -18.63
N LYS A 652 19.99 -7.80 -19.81
CA LYS A 652 19.04 -6.86 -20.42
C LYS A 652 17.69 -7.52 -20.74
N ILE A 653 17.69 -8.77 -21.23
CA ILE A 653 16.45 -9.55 -21.45
C ILE A 653 15.76 -9.83 -20.12
N ASN A 654 16.49 -10.27 -19.10
CA ASN A 654 15.93 -10.53 -17.76
C ASN A 654 15.30 -9.27 -17.15
N ASN A 655 15.90 -8.10 -17.36
CA ASN A 655 15.35 -6.81 -16.93
C ASN A 655 14.14 -6.36 -17.78
N SER A 656 13.93 -6.98 -18.95
CA SER A 656 12.78 -6.77 -19.85
C SER A 656 11.70 -7.83 -19.67
N GLN A 657 11.66 -8.55 -18.53
CA GLN A 657 10.60 -9.52 -18.26
C GLN A 657 9.22 -8.87 -18.27
N SER A 658 8.18 -9.66 -18.62
CA SER A 658 6.79 -9.21 -18.53
C SER A 658 6.51 -8.66 -17.13
N PRO A 659 5.84 -7.53 -17.02
CA PRO A 659 5.38 -7.08 -15.72
C PRO A 659 4.47 -8.16 -15.13
N THR A 660 4.52 -8.33 -13.82
CA THR A 660 3.62 -9.24 -13.12
C THR A 660 2.60 -8.43 -12.33
N ALA A 661 1.41 -8.98 -12.15
CA ALA A 661 0.39 -8.44 -11.27
C ALA A 661 0.17 -9.38 -10.08
N LEU A 662 -0.01 -8.80 -8.90
CA LEU A 662 -0.43 -9.54 -7.71
C LEU A 662 -1.94 -9.79 -7.81
N VAL A 663 -2.35 -11.05 -7.69
CA VAL A 663 -3.75 -11.47 -7.81
C VAL A 663 -4.18 -12.29 -6.60
N MET A 664 -5.49 -12.42 -6.37
CA MET A 664 -6.01 -13.39 -5.43
C MET A 664 -6.00 -14.80 -6.05
N SER A 665 -5.99 -15.79 -5.20
CA SER A 665 -6.32 -17.18 -5.53
C SER A 665 -6.82 -17.90 -4.28
N GLU A 666 -7.54 -19.00 -4.47
CA GLU A 666 -7.98 -19.85 -3.37
C GLU A 666 -7.13 -21.12 -3.27
N MET A 667 -7.02 -21.63 -2.05
CA MET A 667 -6.40 -22.93 -1.79
C MET A 667 -7.38 -24.05 -2.19
N LYS A 668 -6.84 -25.18 -2.65
CA LYS A 668 -7.65 -26.37 -2.97
C LYS A 668 -8.39 -26.91 -1.76
N GLU A 669 -7.75 -26.86 -0.60
CA GLU A 669 -8.33 -27.27 0.69
C GLU A 669 -8.55 -26.00 1.52
N PRO A 670 -9.82 -25.63 1.78
CA PRO A 670 -10.15 -24.45 2.56
C PRO A 670 -9.61 -24.54 4.00
N ARG A 671 -9.10 -23.41 4.52
CA ARG A 671 -8.71 -23.32 5.92
C ARG A 671 -9.94 -23.28 6.82
N SER A 672 -9.89 -23.99 7.94
CA SER A 672 -10.87 -23.83 9.01
C SER A 672 -10.77 -22.42 9.59
N THR A 673 -11.92 -21.77 9.76
CA THR A 673 -12.02 -20.44 10.37
C THR A 673 -12.66 -20.57 11.74
N TYR A 674 -12.09 -19.88 12.72
CA TYR A 674 -12.56 -19.88 14.11
C TYR A 674 -12.89 -18.47 14.56
N LEU A 675 -13.88 -18.36 15.40
CA LEU A 675 -14.09 -17.15 16.19
C LEU A 675 -12.89 -16.95 17.10
N LEU A 676 -12.24 -15.78 17.09
CA LEU A 676 -11.12 -15.47 17.96
C LEU A 676 -11.65 -14.82 19.24
N ILE A 677 -11.41 -15.45 20.38
CA ILE A 677 -11.88 -14.95 21.67
C ILE A 677 -11.18 -13.62 21.96
N ARG A 678 -11.95 -12.56 22.10
CA ARG A 678 -11.46 -11.18 22.28
C ARG A 678 -10.51 -10.71 21.15
N GLY A 679 -10.67 -11.25 19.95
CA GLY A 679 -9.81 -10.91 18.82
C GLY A 679 -8.39 -11.49 18.86
N GLU A 680 -8.06 -12.30 19.87
CA GLU A 680 -6.70 -12.84 20.09
C GLU A 680 -6.44 -14.04 19.15
N TYR A 681 -5.49 -13.89 18.23
CA TYR A 681 -5.24 -14.88 17.17
C TYR A 681 -4.77 -16.27 17.63
N LYS A 682 -4.27 -16.38 18.85
CA LYS A 682 -3.89 -17.68 19.46
C LYS A 682 -5.03 -18.34 20.24
N ASN A 683 -6.16 -17.66 20.41
CA ASN A 683 -7.26 -18.11 21.24
C ASN A 683 -8.51 -18.44 20.40
N ASN A 684 -8.51 -19.64 19.81
CA ASN A 684 -9.59 -20.11 18.95
C ASN A 684 -10.82 -20.51 19.77
N GLY A 685 -11.98 -19.93 19.44
CA GLY A 685 -13.28 -20.33 19.92
C GLY A 685 -13.97 -21.35 19.01
N LYS A 686 -15.28 -21.16 18.76
CA LYS A 686 -16.05 -22.05 17.89
C LYS A 686 -15.64 -21.88 16.42
N GLN A 687 -15.61 -23.00 15.69
CA GLN A 687 -15.45 -22.98 14.24
C GLN A 687 -16.67 -22.34 13.58
N VAL A 688 -16.44 -21.52 12.55
CA VAL A 688 -17.49 -20.88 11.76
C VAL A 688 -17.33 -21.24 10.28
N GLN A 689 -18.45 -21.21 9.57
CA GLN A 689 -18.48 -21.32 8.10
C GLN A 689 -18.73 -19.93 7.48
N PRO A 690 -18.35 -19.67 6.23
CA PRO A 690 -18.68 -18.44 5.54
C PRO A 690 -20.18 -18.14 5.60
N ALA A 691 -20.53 -16.92 5.95
CA ALA A 691 -21.89 -16.40 5.92
C ALA A 691 -21.87 -14.87 5.97
N THR A 692 -22.99 -14.24 5.66
CA THR A 692 -23.18 -12.79 5.61
C THR A 692 -24.02 -12.30 6.80
N PRO A 693 -23.94 -11.01 7.18
CA PRO A 693 -24.73 -10.45 8.26
C PRO A 693 -26.24 -10.59 8.04
N ALA A 694 -26.92 -11.24 8.98
CA ALA A 694 -28.34 -11.55 8.88
C ALA A 694 -29.25 -10.31 8.92
N ALA A 695 -28.74 -9.20 9.47
CA ALA A 695 -29.46 -7.94 9.54
C ALA A 695 -29.68 -7.28 8.18
N LEU A 696 -28.86 -7.59 7.17
CA LEU A 696 -28.97 -7.00 5.83
C LEU A 696 -29.98 -7.82 4.99
N HIS A 697 -29.53 -8.81 4.29
CA HIS A 697 -30.39 -9.74 3.56
C HIS A 697 -29.77 -11.13 3.53
N LYS A 698 -30.53 -12.15 3.20
CA LYS A 698 -30.01 -13.51 3.18
C LYS A 698 -29.24 -13.78 1.90
N ILE A 699 -28.14 -14.51 2.02
CA ILE A 699 -27.43 -15.03 0.86
C ILE A 699 -28.29 -16.15 0.23
N GLN A 700 -28.53 -16.05 -1.07
CA GLN A 700 -29.26 -17.06 -1.85
C GLN A 700 -28.22 -17.98 -2.52
N ALA A 701 -27.50 -18.81 -1.76
CA ALA A 701 -26.52 -19.73 -2.32
C ALA A 701 -26.99 -21.18 -2.22
N GLU A 702 -27.15 -21.84 -3.35
CA GLU A 702 -27.16 -23.30 -3.47
C GLU A 702 -25.73 -23.73 -3.88
N GLY A 703 -24.86 -24.02 -2.94
CA GLY A 703 -23.51 -24.48 -3.26
C GLY A 703 -22.38 -23.90 -2.39
N GLY A 704 -21.14 -24.04 -2.82
CA GLY A 704 -19.95 -23.62 -2.06
C GLY A 704 -19.96 -22.15 -1.65
N GLN A 705 -19.39 -21.90 -0.48
CA GLN A 705 -19.33 -20.56 0.11
C GLN A 705 -17.97 -19.92 -0.21
N SER A 706 -17.86 -19.38 -1.41
CA SER A 706 -16.64 -18.71 -1.91
C SER A 706 -16.78 -17.17 -1.94
N ARG A 707 -15.71 -16.48 -2.29
CA ARG A 707 -15.73 -15.03 -2.49
C ARG A 707 -16.70 -14.60 -3.61
N LEU A 708 -17.02 -15.49 -4.55
CA LEU A 708 -17.96 -15.19 -5.63
C LEU A 708 -19.39 -15.01 -5.11
N GLU A 709 -19.83 -15.86 -4.19
CA GLU A 709 -21.14 -15.70 -3.55
C GLU A 709 -21.20 -14.43 -2.68
N LEU A 710 -20.12 -14.09 -1.99
CA LEU A 710 -20.02 -12.81 -1.27
C LEU A 710 -20.16 -11.63 -2.23
N ALA A 711 -19.52 -11.68 -3.39
CA ALA A 711 -19.59 -10.63 -4.40
C ALA A 711 -21.02 -10.44 -4.94
N HIS A 712 -21.71 -11.54 -5.27
CA HIS A 712 -23.12 -11.50 -5.68
C HIS A 712 -24.05 -11.02 -4.58
N TRP A 713 -23.78 -11.39 -3.32
CA TRP A 713 -24.54 -10.88 -2.18
C TRP A 713 -24.39 -9.36 -2.03
N LEU A 714 -23.16 -8.82 -2.19
CA LEU A 714 -22.92 -7.37 -2.14
C LEU A 714 -23.67 -6.63 -3.25
N THR A 715 -23.70 -7.19 -4.45
CA THR A 715 -24.31 -6.55 -5.64
C THR A 715 -25.80 -6.87 -5.84
N SER A 716 -26.41 -7.61 -4.91
CA SER A 716 -27.83 -7.88 -4.94
C SER A 716 -28.64 -6.58 -4.81
N VAL A 717 -29.73 -6.46 -5.56
CA VAL A 717 -30.68 -5.34 -5.43
C VAL A 717 -31.36 -5.29 -4.06
N GLU A 718 -31.36 -6.41 -3.33
CA GLU A 718 -31.87 -6.49 -1.95
C GLU A 718 -30.86 -5.88 -0.94
N ASN A 719 -29.60 -5.63 -1.34
CA ASN A 719 -28.59 -5.06 -0.44
C ASN A 719 -28.93 -3.58 -0.15
N PRO A 720 -29.19 -3.23 1.12
CA PRO A 720 -29.67 -1.88 1.45
C PRO A 720 -28.60 -0.80 1.36
N LEU A 721 -27.32 -1.17 1.32
CA LEU A 721 -26.20 -0.27 1.54
C LEU A 721 -25.39 0.04 0.28
N VAL A 722 -25.01 -0.95 -0.52
CA VAL A 722 -24.00 -0.80 -1.57
C VAL A 722 -24.33 0.32 -2.57
N SER A 723 -25.56 0.37 -3.07
CA SER A 723 -25.98 1.42 -4.01
C SER A 723 -25.99 2.81 -3.35
N ARG A 724 -26.54 2.92 -2.13
CA ARG A 724 -26.56 4.18 -1.36
C ARG A 724 -25.17 4.70 -1.04
N VAL A 725 -24.30 3.85 -0.53
CA VAL A 725 -22.91 4.18 -0.16
C VAL A 725 -22.15 4.67 -1.39
N THR A 726 -22.32 4.01 -2.52
CA THR A 726 -21.64 4.32 -3.77
C THR A 726 -22.07 5.68 -4.32
N VAL A 727 -23.36 5.92 -4.49
CA VAL A 727 -23.86 7.20 -5.02
C VAL A 727 -23.57 8.35 -4.05
N ASN A 728 -23.59 8.11 -2.73
CA ASN A 728 -23.26 9.11 -1.72
C ASN A 728 -21.79 9.58 -1.82
N ARG A 729 -20.85 8.67 -2.09
CA ARG A 729 -19.43 9.03 -2.27
C ARG A 729 -19.21 9.82 -3.54
N TRP A 730 -19.84 9.45 -4.66
CA TRP A 730 -19.76 10.25 -5.89
C TRP A 730 -20.35 11.62 -5.71
N TRP A 731 -21.47 11.69 -4.99
CA TRP A 731 -22.05 12.96 -4.58
C TRP A 731 -21.08 13.80 -3.76
N ALA A 732 -20.43 13.20 -2.76
CA ALA A 732 -19.45 13.89 -1.91
C ALA A 732 -18.22 14.39 -2.69
N GLU A 733 -17.74 13.64 -3.66
CA GLU A 733 -16.63 14.06 -4.54
C GLU A 733 -16.99 15.32 -5.37
N ILE A 734 -18.26 15.43 -5.79
CA ILE A 734 -18.76 16.57 -6.57
C ILE A 734 -19.23 17.71 -5.66
N PHE A 735 -20.00 17.46 -4.63
CA PHE A 735 -20.56 18.50 -3.78
C PHE A 735 -19.70 18.83 -2.55
N GLY A 736 -18.61 18.10 -2.32
CA GLY A 736 -17.69 18.31 -1.21
C GLY A 736 -18.18 17.74 0.15
N ARG A 737 -19.43 17.26 0.19
CA ARG A 737 -20.07 16.59 1.31
C ARG A 737 -21.08 15.58 0.78
N GLY A 738 -21.16 14.40 1.38
CA GLY A 738 -22.18 13.41 1.08
C GLY A 738 -23.60 13.85 1.51
N ILE A 739 -24.61 13.24 0.94
CA ILE A 739 -26.01 13.34 1.42
C ILE A 739 -26.05 12.78 2.85
N VAL A 740 -25.35 11.69 3.11
CA VAL A 740 -24.90 11.23 4.44
C VAL A 740 -23.48 11.75 4.64
N ALA A 741 -23.24 12.58 5.63
CA ALA A 741 -21.97 13.25 5.78
C ALA A 741 -20.86 12.37 6.39
N THR A 742 -21.26 11.34 7.15
CA THR A 742 -20.40 10.24 7.63
C THR A 742 -20.28 9.17 6.56
N GLU A 743 -19.44 9.41 5.54
CA GLU A 743 -19.30 8.55 4.37
C GLU A 743 -18.78 7.15 4.71
N GLU A 744 -18.16 7.01 5.89
CA GLU A 744 -17.64 5.77 6.48
C GLU A 744 -18.64 5.00 7.32
N ASP A 745 -19.73 5.66 7.77
CA ASP A 745 -20.69 5.08 8.71
C ASP A 745 -22.13 5.48 8.37
N PHE A 746 -22.88 4.54 7.85
CA PHE A 746 -24.34 4.62 7.58
C PHE A 746 -25.14 4.01 8.73
N GLY A 747 -24.50 3.45 9.74
CA GLY A 747 -25.11 2.83 10.89
C GLY A 747 -25.69 3.81 11.90
N SER A 748 -26.00 3.29 13.08
CA SER A 748 -26.72 4.03 14.13
C SER A 748 -25.94 5.21 14.70
N GLN A 749 -24.62 5.27 14.50
CA GLN A 749 -23.76 6.37 14.94
C GLN A 749 -23.47 7.36 13.80
N GLY A 750 -23.85 7.04 12.58
CA GLY A 750 -23.69 7.92 11.42
C GLY A 750 -24.74 9.04 11.39
N ASP A 751 -24.46 10.04 10.57
CA ASP A 751 -25.41 11.14 10.30
C ASP A 751 -26.63 10.65 9.51
N ALA A 752 -27.78 11.18 9.83
CA ALA A 752 -28.98 10.98 8.98
C ALA A 752 -28.79 11.69 7.63
N PRO A 753 -29.35 11.15 6.53
CA PRO A 753 -29.23 11.78 5.23
C PRO A 753 -29.92 13.14 5.20
N SER A 754 -29.25 14.15 4.66
CA SER A 754 -29.81 15.50 4.48
C SER A 754 -31.03 15.53 3.55
N HIS A 755 -31.04 14.64 2.56
CA HIS A 755 -32.11 14.46 1.57
C HIS A 755 -32.41 12.97 1.40
N PRO A 756 -33.16 12.33 2.34
CA PRO A 756 -33.35 10.87 2.32
C PRO A 756 -34.02 10.38 1.03
N GLY A 757 -35.05 11.04 0.55
CA GLY A 757 -35.70 10.68 -0.72
C GLY A 757 -34.75 10.79 -1.94
N LEU A 758 -33.85 11.77 -1.96
CA LEU A 758 -32.85 11.89 -3.03
C LEU A 758 -31.83 10.74 -2.99
N LEU A 759 -31.39 10.35 -1.79
CA LEU A 759 -30.45 9.25 -1.63
C LEU A 759 -31.05 7.93 -2.16
N ASP A 760 -32.27 7.62 -1.77
CA ASP A 760 -32.95 6.41 -2.21
C ASP A 760 -33.27 6.44 -3.71
N TRP A 761 -33.73 7.61 -4.21
CA TRP A 761 -33.97 7.77 -5.64
C TRP A 761 -32.71 7.54 -6.48
N LEU A 762 -31.57 8.12 -6.09
CA LEU A 762 -30.29 7.92 -6.76
C LEU A 762 -29.80 6.48 -6.66
N ALA A 763 -29.98 5.83 -5.51
CA ALA A 763 -29.59 4.45 -5.30
C ALA A 763 -30.35 3.48 -6.21
N VAL A 764 -31.69 3.67 -6.32
CA VAL A 764 -32.54 2.85 -7.19
C VAL A 764 -32.30 3.19 -8.66
N GLU A 765 -32.14 4.48 -9.01
CA GLU A 765 -31.81 4.90 -10.38
C GLU A 765 -30.50 4.27 -10.85
N PHE A 766 -29.49 4.23 -9.99
CA PHE A 766 -28.20 3.60 -10.27
C PHE A 766 -28.35 2.11 -10.60
N MET A 767 -29.12 1.36 -9.82
CA MET A 767 -29.38 -0.06 -10.06
C MET A 767 -30.19 -0.26 -11.36
N ASP A 768 -31.29 0.47 -11.52
CA ASP A 768 -32.21 0.34 -12.66
C ASP A 768 -31.56 0.71 -14.01
N GLN A 769 -30.58 1.60 -14.00
CA GLN A 769 -29.81 2.02 -15.19
C GLN A 769 -28.55 1.16 -15.38
N GLY A 770 -28.56 -0.08 -14.91
CA GLY A 770 -27.50 -1.05 -15.13
C GLY A 770 -26.20 -0.71 -14.39
N TRP A 771 -26.29 -0.08 -13.23
CA TRP A 771 -25.14 0.26 -12.39
C TRP A 771 -24.11 1.18 -13.08
N SER A 772 -24.58 2.04 -14.02
CA SER A 772 -23.72 2.97 -14.78
C SER A 772 -23.30 4.17 -13.94
N MET A 773 -22.01 4.29 -13.72
CA MET A 773 -21.42 5.44 -13.05
C MET A 773 -21.57 6.71 -13.89
N LYS A 774 -21.34 6.61 -15.21
CA LYS A 774 -21.44 7.77 -16.10
C LYS A 774 -22.88 8.30 -16.16
N HIS A 775 -23.90 7.43 -16.04
CA HIS A 775 -25.29 7.86 -15.96
C HIS A 775 -25.54 8.76 -14.74
N ILE A 776 -25.10 8.35 -13.56
CA ILE A 776 -25.26 9.14 -12.32
C ILE A 776 -24.53 10.48 -12.43
N HIS A 777 -23.30 10.48 -12.95
CA HIS A 777 -22.54 11.72 -13.14
C HIS A 777 -23.20 12.65 -14.15
N ARG A 778 -23.74 12.12 -15.24
CA ARG A 778 -24.53 12.87 -16.23
C ARG A 778 -25.73 13.56 -15.56
N LEU A 779 -26.50 12.81 -14.76
CA LEU A 779 -27.63 13.37 -14.02
C LEU A 779 -27.19 14.49 -13.09
N ILE A 780 -26.12 14.31 -12.34
CA ILE A 780 -25.63 15.31 -11.39
C ILE A 780 -25.21 16.59 -12.12
N VAL A 781 -24.39 16.50 -13.18
CA VAL A 781 -23.86 17.71 -13.83
C VAL A 781 -24.91 18.45 -14.67
N HIS A 782 -25.99 17.78 -15.08
CA HIS A 782 -27.13 18.41 -15.77
C HIS A 782 -28.16 19.00 -14.81
N SER A 783 -28.09 18.74 -13.50
CA SER A 783 -29.05 19.29 -12.56
C SER A 783 -28.92 20.82 -12.41
N ALA A 784 -30.02 21.50 -12.19
CA ALA A 784 -30.01 22.91 -11.80
C ALA A 784 -29.25 23.11 -10.49
N THR A 785 -29.29 22.14 -9.59
CA THR A 785 -28.54 22.10 -8.34
C THR A 785 -27.02 22.25 -8.56
N TYR A 786 -26.46 21.50 -9.53
CA TYR A 786 -25.05 21.60 -9.89
C TYR A 786 -24.69 22.92 -10.59
N GLN A 787 -25.58 23.41 -11.43
CA GLN A 787 -25.35 24.60 -12.27
C GLN A 787 -25.55 25.92 -11.53
N GLN A 788 -25.85 25.93 -10.24
CA GLN A 788 -25.94 27.14 -9.42
C GLN A 788 -24.57 27.86 -9.31
N ASP A 789 -24.62 29.18 -9.08
CA ASP A 789 -23.43 29.96 -8.70
C ASP A 789 -22.94 29.54 -7.30
N SER A 790 -21.61 29.52 -7.11
CA SER A 790 -20.93 29.15 -5.86
C SER A 790 -20.64 30.35 -4.95
N LYS A 791 -21.06 31.55 -5.30
CA LYS A 791 -20.85 32.74 -4.47
C LYS A 791 -21.45 32.59 -3.08
N MET A 792 -20.70 33.03 -2.07
CA MET A 792 -21.22 33.17 -0.72
C MET A 792 -22.40 34.12 -0.69
N ARG A 793 -23.42 33.79 0.08
CA ARG A 793 -24.64 34.54 0.25
C ARG A 793 -24.84 34.87 1.72
N SER A 794 -24.97 36.14 2.05
CA SER A 794 -25.11 36.58 3.44
C SER A 794 -26.42 36.11 4.11
N ASP A 795 -27.49 35.89 3.31
CA ASP A 795 -28.77 35.33 3.80
C ASP A 795 -28.64 33.84 4.22
N LEU A 796 -27.61 33.13 3.79
CA LEU A 796 -27.38 31.74 4.12
C LEU A 796 -26.39 31.54 5.30
N GLU A 797 -25.68 32.58 5.70
CA GLU A 797 -24.68 32.48 6.78
C GLU A 797 -25.25 31.99 8.12
N ALA A 798 -26.46 32.38 8.44
CA ALA A 798 -27.15 32.00 9.67
C ALA A 798 -28.01 30.71 9.52
N VAL A 799 -28.51 30.44 8.30
CA VAL A 799 -29.48 29.36 8.06
C VAL A 799 -28.78 28.08 7.63
N ASP A 800 -27.81 28.18 6.73
CA ASP A 800 -27.10 27.03 6.15
C ASP A 800 -25.62 27.36 5.83
N PRO A 801 -24.80 27.63 6.83
CA PRO A 801 -23.39 27.98 6.65
C PRO A 801 -22.62 26.89 5.92
N THR A 802 -22.97 25.63 6.11
CA THR A 802 -22.30 24.43 5.54
C THR A 802 -22.85 24.01 4.18
N ASN A 803 -23.86 24.73 3.64
CA ASN A 803 -24.53 24.40 2.39
C ASN A 803 -25.16 23.00 2.37
N MET A 804 -25.72 22.55 3.48
CA MET A 804 -26.41 21.26 3.60
C MET A 804 -27.68 21.22 2.75
N LEU A 805 -28.36 22.36 2.62
CA LEU A 805 -29.60 22.52 1.80
C LEU A 805 -29.32 22.61 0.29
N LEU A 806 -28.06 22.72 -0.13
CA LEU A 806 -27.64 22.84 -1.54
C LEU A 806 -28.21 24.07 -2.22
N ALA A 807 -28.36 25.19 -1.48
CA ALA A 807 -28.88 26.46 -1.99
C ALA A 807 -27.90 27.19 -2.93
N ARG A 808 -26.66 26.74 -3.02
CA ARG A 808 -25.61 27.21 -3.91
C ARG A 808 -24.69 26.04 -4.30
N ALA A 809 -23.94 26.19 -5.39
CA ALA A 809 -22.87 25.24 -5.66
C ALA A 809 -21.73 25.33 -4.62
N PRO A 810 -21.06 24.26 -4.30
CA PRO A 810 -19.96 24.26 -3.34
C PRO A 810 -18.68 24.88 -3.94
N ARG A 811 -17.83 25.41 -3.05
CA ARG A 811 -16.42 25.70 -3.33
C ARG A 811 -15.59 24.59 -2.70
N VAL A 812 -14.85 23.88 -3.52
CA VAL A 812 -14.08 22.69 -3.08
C VAL A 812 -12.65 22.83 -3.51
N ARG A 813 -11.70 22.77 -2.55
CA ARG A 813 -10.28 22.70 -2.89
C ARG A 813 -9.97 21.41 -3.63
N LEU A 814 -9.18 21.49 -4.69
CA LEU A 814 -8.75 20.35 -5.49
C LEU A 814 -7.86 19.41 -4.68
N SER A 815 -7.87 18.13 -5.02
CA SER A 815 -6.93 17.15 -4.46
C SER A 815 -5.50 17.40 -4.95
N ALA A 816 -4.52 16.85 -4.25
CA ALA A 816 -3.11 16.97 -4.55
C ALA A 816 -2.77 16.64 -6.03
N GLU A 817 -3.29 15.52 -6.52
CA GLU A 817 -3.09 15.09 -7.91
C GLU A 817 -3.76 16.06 -8.90
N ALA A 818 -4.97 16.53 -8.58
CA ALA A 818 -5.69 17.48 -9.44
C ALA A 818 -5.04 18.87 -9.44
N ILE A 819 -4.45 19.32 -8.33
CA ILE A 819 -3.65 20.56 -8.28
C ILE A 819 -2.46 20.45 -9.23
N ARG A 820 -1.69 19.36 -9.13
CA ARG A 820 -0.56 19.13 -10.02
C ARG A 820 -0.97 19.06 -11.49
N ASP A 821 -2.03 18.32 -11.79
CA ASP A 821 -2.55 18.17 -13.15
C ASP A 821 -3.07 19.52 -13.70
N THR A 822 -3.70 20.33 -12.85
CA THR A 822 -4.16 21.69 -13.18
C THR A 822 -2.98 22.58 -13.57
N MET A 823 -1.90 22.59 -12.76
CA MET A 823 -0.72 23.40 -13.04
C MET A 823 0.00 22.97 -14.32
N LEU A 824 0.10 21.64 -14.55
CA LEU A 824 0.66 21.09 -15.79
C LEU A 824 -0.20 21.44 -17.01
N GLN A 825 -1.53 21.41 -16.88
CA GLN A 825 -2.45 21.77 -17.96
C GLN A 825 -2.37 23.26 -18.31
N ILE A 826 -2.37 24.13 -17.30
CA ILE A 826 -2.27 25.57 -17.49
C ILE A 826 -0.94 25.94 -18.17
N SER A 827 0.13 25.25 -17.85
CA SER A 827 1.48 25.49 -18.39
C SER A 827 1.79 24.77 -19.70
N GLY A 828 0.82 24.05 -20.30
CA GLY A 828 1.01 23.30 -21.55
C GLY A 828 1.94 22.09 -21.44
N LEU A 829 2.33 21.68 -20.23
CA LEU A 829 3.26 20.57 -19.99
C LEU A 829 2.58 19.23 -19.77
N LEU A 830 1.26 19.19 -19.57
CA LEU A 830 0.54 17.96 -19.22
C LEU A 830 0.66 16.89 -20.30
N GLU A 831 1.22 15.74 -19.89
CA GLU A 831 1.36 14.57 -20.76
C GLU A 831 0.20 13.59 -20.51
N PHE A 832 -0.55 13.29 -21.57
CA PHE A 832 -1.76 12.46 -21.54
C PHE A 832 -1.53 10.96 -21.74
N LYS A 833 -0.27 10.52 -21.78
CA LYS A 833 0.07 9.10 -21.93
C LYS A 833 -0.57 8.26 -20.82
N MET A 834 -1.38 7.26 -21.23
CA MET A 834 -2.14 6.38 -20.36
C MET A 834 -1.34 5.13 -19.97
N GLY A 835 -1.62 4.60 -18.77
CA GLY A 835 -1.17 3.27 -18.32
C GLY A 835 0.34 3.10 -18.09
N GLY A 836 0.73 1.91 -17.65
CA GLY A 836 2.13 1.51 -17.47
C GLY A 836 2.71 1.83 -16.08
N ALA A 837 4.00 1.60 -15.93
CA ALA A 837 4.72 1.77 -14.67
C ALA A 837 4.59 3.18 -14.08
N PRO A 838 4.72 3.34 -12.76
CA PRO A 838 4.68 4.65 -12.11
C PRO A 838 5.82 5.56 -12.59
N ILE A 839 5.59 6.86 -12.49
CA ILE A 839 6.56 7.91 -12.82
C ILE A 839 7.13 8.53 -11.55
N TYR A 840 8.31 9.11 -11.72
CA TYR A 840 9.08 9.73 -10.65
C TYR A 840 9.29 11.22 -10.99
N PRO A 841 8.39 12.14 -10.56
CA PRO A 841 8.61 13.57 -10.76
C PRO A 841 9.81 14.06 -9.94
N PRO A 842 10.41 15.23 -10.26
CA PRO A 842 11.50 15.78 -9.46
C PRO A 842 11.09 15.94 -7.98
N GLN A 843 12.01 15.62 -7.07
CA GLN A 843 11.85 15.84 -5.62
C GLN A 843 13.22 16.18 -5.00
N PRO A 844 13.27 16.72 -3.77
CA PRO A 844 14.53 17.01 -3.10
C PRO A 844 15.44 15.79 -2.96
N ASP A 845 16.74 15.99 -3.22
CA ASP A 845 17.74 14.95 -3.11
C ASP A 845 17.81 14.38 -1.69
N GLY A 846 18.04 13.06 -1.60
CA GLY A 846 18.18 12.35 -0.33
C GLY A 846 16.88 12.15 0.44
N PHE A 847 15.72 12.54 -0.09
CA PHE A 847 14.43 12.34 0.59
C PHE A 847 14.17 10.84 0.88
N TRP A 848 14.58 9.95 -0.01
CA TRP A 848 14.46 8.49 0.18
C TRP A 848 15.64 7.84 0.91
N ARG A 849 16.69 8.59 1.31
CA ARG A 849 17.92 8.04 1.91
C ARG A 849 17.66 7.22 3.17
N HIS A 850 16.67 7.60 3.97
CA HIS A 850 16.36 6.97 5.26
C HIS A 850 15.16 6.02 5.19
N VAL A 851 14.69 5.72 3.98
CA VAL A 851 13.53 4.87 3.75
C VAL A 851 13.96 3.48 3.32
N GLY A 852 13.60 2.48 4.12
CA GLY A 852 13.96 1.08 3.86
C GLY A 852 15.44 0.75 4.14
N ARG A 853 15.75 -0.54 4.18
CA ARG A 853 17.09 -1.03 4.54
C ARG A 853 18.14 -0.85 3.43
N ASN A 854 17.73 -0.69 2.17
CA ASN A 854 18.61 -0.72 1.00
C ASN A 854 18.77 0.65 0.32
N GLU A 855 18.47 1.74 1.00
CA GLU A 855 18.55 3.10 0.47
C GLU A 855 18.08 3.17 -1.00
N PRO A 856 16.79 2.97 -1.28
CA PRO A 856 16.32 2.90 -2.65
C PRO A 856 16.64 4.20 -3.39
N LYS A 857 17.25 4.07 -4.55
CA LYS A 857 17.56 5.22 -5.39
C LYS A 857 16.29 5.81 -5.98
N TYR A 858 16.18 7.12 -5.95
CA TYR A 858 15.18 7.87 -6.66
C TYR A 858 15.78 8.46 -7.93
N GLU A 859 15.30 8.02 -9.07
CA GLU A 859 15.74 8.55 -10.37
C GLU A 859 14.54 9.22 -11.05
N THR A 860 14.63 10.53 -11.24
CA THR A 860 13.59 11.29 -11.92
C THR A 860 13.34 10.74 -13.33
N SER A 861 12.07 10.57 -13.68
CA SER A 861 11.67 10.11 -15.02
C SER A 861 12.15 11.05 -16.11
N ASN A 862 12.61 10.47 -17.23
CA ASN A 862 13.17 11.21 -18.35
C ASN A 862 12.07 11.78 -19.28
N GLY A 863 12.41 12.87 -19.96
CA GLY A 863 11.55 13.47 -21.00
C GLY A 863 10.21 13.95 -20.47
N THR A 864 9.14 13.75 -21.25
CA THR A 864 7.77 14.17 -20.93
C THR A 864 7.08 13.23 -19.92
N ASP A 865 7.59 12.03 -19.69
CA ASP A 865 6.99 11.09 -18.73
C ASP A 865 6.85 11.70 -17.31
N ARG A 866 7.78 12.58 -16.90
CA ARG A 866 7.71 13.28 -15.59
C ARG A 866 6.52 14.22 -15.46
N PHE A 867 5.86 14.58 -16.57
CA PHE A 867 4.70 15.46 -16.62
C PHE A 867 3.36 14.72 -16.79
N ARG A 868 3.37 13.39 -16.75
CA ARG A 868 2.13 12.60 -16.77
C ARG A 868 1.25 12.91 -15.58
N ARG A 869 -0.04 12.57 -15.72
CA ARG A 869 -1.08 12.79 -14.70
C ARG A 869 -0.66 12.27 -13.31
N GLY A 870 -1.12 12.96 -12.27
CA GLY A 870 -0.80 12.67 -10.88
C GLY A 870 -1.12 11.25 -10.40
N VAL A 871 -2.11 10.58 -11.00
CA VAL A 871 -2.46 9.19 -10.69
C VAL A 871 -1.32 8.20 -11.00
N TYR A 872 -0.41 8.58 -11.90
CA TYR A 872 0.75 7.76 -12.27
C TYR A 872 2.01 8.04 -11.45
N VAL A 873 2.01 9.03 -10.56
CA VAL A 873 3.14 9.31 -9.66
C VAL A 873 3.31 8.14 -8.70
N ILE A 874 4.57 7.71 -8.53
CA ILE A 874 4.93 6.63 -7.59
C ILE A 874 4.35 6.90 -6.20
N TRP A 875 3.68 5.89 -5.64
CA TRP A 875 3.11 5.99 -4.30
C TRP A 875 3.86 5.09 -3.32
N ARG A 876 4.78 5.68 -2.57
CA ARG A 876 5.54 4.99 -1.54
C ARG A 876 4.99 5.34 -0.16
N ARG A 877 4.57 4.35 0.62
CA ARG A 877 3.85 4.56 1.90
C ARG A 877 4.69 5.32 2.93
N SER A 878 5.95 4.93 3.10
CA SER A 878 6.85 5.56 4.09
C SER A 878 7.40 6.92 3.65
N ALA A 879 7.36 7.23 2.37
CA ALA A 879 7.82 8.49 1.80
C ALA A 879 7.01 8.85 0.53
N PRO A 880 5.74 9.24 0.69
CA PRO A 880 4.94 9.72 -0.43
C PRO A 880 5.56 10.95 -1.07
N TYR A 881 5.19 11.25 -2.31
CA TYR A 881 5.68 12.45 -3.01
C TYR A 881 5.40 13.71 -2.18
N PRO A 882 6.43 14.54 -1.81
CA PRO A 882 6.29 15.62 -0.83
C PRO A 882 5.19 16.62 -1.14
N SER A 883 5.06 17.03 -2.41
CA SER A 883 3.99 17.93 -2.84
C SER A 883 2.60 17.33 -2.55
N PHE A 884 2.41 16.02 -2.75
CA PHE A 884 1.12 15.37 -2.46
C PHE A 884 0.81 15.35 -0.97
N THR A 885 1.80 15.04 -0.13
CA THR A 885 1.65 15.06 1.33
C THR A 885 1.26 16.45 1.82
N ASN A 886 1.88 17.50 1.30
CA ASN A 886 1.56 18.87 1.66
C ASN A 886 0.12 19.26 1.29
N PHE A 887 -0.48 18.61 0.29
CA PHE A 887 -1.88 18.79 -0.13
C PHE A 887 -2.82 17.68 0.33
N ASP A 888 -2.56 17.10 1.53
CA ASP A 888 -3.41 16.14 2.24
C ASP A 888 -3.61 14.80 1.52
N ALA A 889 -2.68 14.39 0.67
CA ALA A 889 -2.72 13.03 0.14
C ALA A 889 -2.37 12.01 1.24
N PRO A 890 -3.15 10.93 1.42
CA PRO A 890 -2.93 9.93 2.46
C PRO A 890 -1.73 9.05 2.15
N ASP A 891 -1.19 8.37 3.17
CA ASP A 891 -0.14 7.36 3.00
C ASP A 891 -0.66 6.03 2.42
N ARG A 892 -1.99 5.82 2.46
CA ARG A 892 -2.67 4.60 1.99
C ARG A 892 -2.22 3.33 2.71
N THR A 893 -1.87 3.44 3.99
CA THR A 893 -1.63 2.27 4.86
C THR A 893 -2.92 1.56 5.23
N SER A 894 -4.03 2.29 5.30
CA SER A 894 -5.39 1.80 5.52
C SER A 894 -6.35 2.34 4.46
N CYS A 895 -7.57 1.83 4.46
CA CYS A 895 -8.66 2.34 3.62
C CYS A 895 -8.96 3.80 3.97
N VAL A 896 -8.97 4.68 2.97
CA VAL A 896 -9.24 6.11 3.16
C VAL A 896 -10.52 6.47 2.40
N ILE A 897 -11.59 6.70 3.14
CA ILE A 897 -12.90 7.03 2.59
C ILE A 897 -12.97 8.50 2.25
N LYS A 898 -12.45 9.35 3.13
CA LYS A 898 -12.47 10.80 2.99
C LYS A 898 -11.10 11.39 3.32
N ARG A 899 -10.58 12.22 2.41
CA ARG A 899 -9.35 12.99 2.66
C ARG A 899 -9.63 14.24 3.48
N SER A 900 -8.70 14.60 4.35
CA SER A 900 -8.67 15.93 4.95
C SER A 900 -8.52 17.00 3.87
N ARG A 901 -8.98 18.22 4.15
CA ARG A 901 -8.80 19.41 3.29
C ARG A 901 -8.34 20.54 4.19
N THR A 902 -7.03 20.59 4.44
CA THR A 902 -6.41 21.65 5.25
C THR A 902 -6.00 22.85 4.40
N ASN A 903 -5.77 23.97 5.02
CA ASN A 903 -5.16 25.14 4.40
C ASN A 903 -3.95 25.55 5.25
N THR A 904 -2.74 25.32 4.73
CA THR A 904 -1.50 25.51 5.48
C THR A 904 -0.52 26.41 4.73
N PRO A 905 0.36 27.13 5.44
CA PRO A 905 1.43 27.93 4.80
C PRO A 905 2.36 27.08 3.92
N LEU A 906 2.56 25.78 4.25
CA LEU A 906 3.39 24.88 3.46
C LEU A 906 2.81 24.64 2.06
N GLN A 907 1.50 24.65 1.90
CA GLN A 907 0.84 24.53 0.59
C GLN A 907 1.19 25.73 -0.29
N ALA A 908 1.08 26.95 0.23
CA ALA A 908 1.47 28.15 -0.49
C ALA A 908 2.97 28.15 -0.81
N LEU A 909 3.83 27.77 0.13
CA LEU A 909 5.28 27.68 -0.10
C LEU A 909 5.63 26.63 -1.16
N THR A 910 4.91 25.51 -1.22
CA THR A 910 5.11 24.48 -2.25
C THR A 910 4.83 25.07 -3.65
N LEU A 911 3.70 25.75 -3.85
CA LEU A 911 3.37 26.34 -5.14
C LEU A 911 4.33 27.47 -5.53
N LEU A 912 4.85 28.23 -4.55
CA LEU A 912 5.77 29.35 -4.80
C LEU A 912 7.20 28.90 -5.09
N ASN A 913 7.72 27.87 -4.41
CA ASN A 913 9.17 27.63 -4.31
C ASN A 913 9.61 26.23 -4.77
N ASP A 914 8.69 25.25 -4.90
CA ASP A 914 9.09 23.92 -5.36
C ASP A 914 9.60 23.98 -6.80
N PRO A 915 10.78 23.41 -7.11
CA PRO A 915 11.37 23.45 -8.44
C PRO A 915 10.46 22.93 -9.56
N THR A 916 9.60 21.95 -9.26
CA THR A 916 8.67 21.38 -10.23
C THR A 916 7.57 22.40 -10.60
N TYR A 917 7.02 23.09 -9.58
CA TYR A 917 6.03 24.15 -9.83
C TYR A 917 6.66 25.38 -10.47
N TRP A 918 7.94 25.65 -10.18
CA TRP A 918 8.66 26.72 -10.84
C TRP A 918 8.94 26.41 -12.33
N GLU A 919 9.19 25.15 -12.70
CA GLU A 919 9.27 24.73 -14.09
C GLU A 919 7.93 24.97 -14.83
N MET A 920 6.80 24.64 -14.20
CA MET A 920 5.45 24.93 -14.74
C MET A 920 5.23 26.44 -14.88
N THR A 921 5.66 27.21 -13.90
CA THR A 921 5.60 28.68 -13.93
C THR A 921 6.34 29.26 -15.13
N ARG A 922 7.56 28.80 -15.43
CA ARG A 922 8.35 29.22 -16.59
C ARG A 922 7.66 28.87 -17.90
N ALA A 923 7.14 27.68 -18.01
CA ALA A 923 6.42 27.24 -19.20
C ALA A 923 5.18 28.09 -19.45
N PHE A 924 4.38 28.35 -18.40
CA PHE A 924 3.22 29.22 -18.51
C PHE A 924 3.57 30.67 -18.84
N ALA A 925 4.65 31.20 -18.26
CA ALA A 925 5.16 32.53 -18.61
C ALA A 925 5.49 32.67 -20.10
N ASN A 926 6.10 31.63 -20.70
CA ASN A 926 6.38 31.60 -22.14
C ASN A 926 5.09 31.63 -23.00
N GLU A 927 4.04 30.91 -22.59
CA GLU A 927 2.74 30.93 -23.24
C GLU A 927 2.08 32.34 -23.15
N ILE A 928 2.12 32.93 -21.95
CA ILE A 928 1.61 34.27 -21.72
C ILE A 928 2.34 35.26 -22.64
N GLU A 929 3.66 35.22 -22.70
CA GLU A 929 4.48 36.13 -23.50
C GLU A 929 4.16 36.01 -24.99
N ALA A 930 3.89 34.82 -25.48
CA ALA A 930 3.56 34.53 -26.87
C ALA A 930 2.10 34.85 -27.26
N SER A 931 1.18 34.99 -26.28
CA SER A 931 -0.27 34.97 -26.51
C SER A 931 -0.87 36.22 -27.18
N ALA A 932 -0.29 37.38 -26.97
CA ALA A 932 -0.80 38.65 -27.45
C ALA A 932 0.30 39.73 -27.58
N SER A 933 0.05 40.80 -28.30
CA SER A 933 0.99 41.93 -28.47
C SER A 933 0.95 42.93 -27.32
N SER A 934 -0.17 43.10 -26.64
CA SER A 934 -0.35 44.05 -25.54
C SER A 934 -0.30 43.36 -24.15
N ILE A 935 0.17 44.10 -23.14
CA ILE A 935 0.21 43.61 -21.73
C ILE A 935 -1.20 43.22 -21.27
N HIS A 936 -2.21 44.06 -21.56
CA HIS A 936 -3.61 43.76 -21.22
C HIS A 936 -4.13 42.51 -21.90
N GLY A 937 -3.78 42.29 -23.20
CA GLY A 937 -4.13 41.06 -23.91
C GLY A 937 -3.50 39.81 -23.28
N LYS A 938 -2.23 39.89 -22.89
CA LYS A 938 -1.48 38.82 -22.21
C LYS A 938 -2.09 38.50 -20.83
N ILE A 939 -2.44 39.53 -20.05
CA ILE A 939 -3.13 39.33 -18.75
C ILE A 939 -4.50 38.70 -18.96
N ALA A 940 -5.27 39.13 -19.97
CA ALA A 940 -6.58 38.54 -20.27
C ALA A 940 -6.47 37.06 -20.69
N PHE A 941 -5.49 36.74 -21.54
CA PHE A 941 -5.18 35.34 -21.88
C PHE A 941 -4.87 34.52 -20.62
N ALA A 942 -3.96 35.01 -19.77
CA ALA A 942 -3.51 34.32 -18.57
C ALA A 942 -4.66 34.03 -17.61
N PHE A 943 -5.59 34.96 -17.40
CA PHE A 943 -6.79 34.74 -16.59
C PHE A 943 -7.75 33.72 -17.18
N ILE A 944 -7.97 33.75 -18.49
CA ILE A 944 -8.86 32.76 -19.14
C ILE A 944 -8.24 31.36 -19.10
N GLN A 945 -6.93 31.23 -19.34
CA GLN A 945 -6.21 30.00 -19.30
C GLN A 945 -6.22 29.38 -17.87
N THR A 946 -6.09 30.20 -16.84
CA THR A 946 -5.99 29.76 -15.45
C THR A 946 -7.37 29.54 -14.81
N LEU A 947 -8.28 30.49 -14.96
CA LEU A 947 -9.52 30.61 -14.21
C LEU A 947 -10.78 30.50 -15.09
N ALA A 948 -10.63 30.43 -16.41
CA ALA A 948 -11.70 30.49 -17.42
C ALA A 948 -12.59 31.74 -17.28
N ARG A 949 -12.11 32.83 -16.66
CA ARG A 949 -12.83 34.11 -16.56
C ARG A 949 -11.96 35.28 -17.02
N LYS A 950 -12.60 36.36 -17.36
CA LYS A 950 -11.88 37.61 -17.62
C LYS A 950 -11.41 38.25 -16.31
N PRO A 951 -10.25 38.94 -16.31
CA PRO A 951 -9.84 39.76 -15.16
C PRO A 951 -10.77 40.94 -14.97
N SER A 952 -10.94 41.40 -13.76
CA SER A 952 -11.53 42.72 -13.45
C SER A 952 -10.54 43.83 -13.77
N GLN A 953 -11.02 45.05 -13.92
CA GLN A 953 -10.18 46.23 -14.17
C GLN A 953 -9.10 46.40 -13.10
N ARG A 954 -9.44 46.17 -11.82
CA ARG A 954 -8.50 46.25 -10.69
C ARG A 954 -7.42 45.18 -10.76
N GLU A 955 -7.76 43.94 -11.14
CA GLU A 955 -6.79 42.86 -11.32
C GLU A 955 -5.80 43.19 -12.44
N VAL A 956 -6.27 43.74 -13.55
CA VAL A 956 -5.39 44.19 -14.64
C VAL A 956 -4.43 45.28 -14.15
N GLU A 957 -4.89 46.29 -13.44
CA GLU A 957 -4.09 47.40 -12.90
C GLU A 957 -3.00 46.88 -11.91
N ILE A 958 -3.36 45.94 -11.03
CA ILE A 958 -2.43 45.35 -10.08
C ILE A 958 -1.34 44.56 -10.80
N LEU A 959 -1.70 43.72 -11.76
CA LEU A 959 -0.73 42.89 -12.49
C LEU A 959 0.13 43.73 -13.44
N GLU A 960 -0.40 44.74 -14.07
CA GLU A 960 0.38 45.67 -14.88
C GLU A 960 1.41 46.42 -14.02
N THR A 961 1.01 46.91 -12.84
CA THR A 961 1.92 47.53 -11.87
C THR A 961 3.01 46.56 -11.43
N LEU A 962 2.66 45.33 -11.14
CA LEU A 962 3.62 44.26 -10.76
C LEU A 962 4.60 44.00 -11.93
N TYR A 963 4.10 43.92 -13.18
CA TYR A 963 4.93 43.74 -14.37
C TYR A 963 5.95 44.86 -14.51
N GLN A 964 5.48 46.12 -14.53
CA GLN A 964 6.34 47.29 -14.72
C GLN A 964 7.38 47.46 -13.60
N SER A 965 6.98 47.26 -12.35
CA SER A 965 7.90 47.33 -11.21
C SER A 965 8.95 46.19 -11.25
N THR A 966 8.58 45.03 -11.69
CA THR A 966 9.49 43.88 -11.83
C THR A 966 10.48 44.10 -12.96
N VAL A 967 10.05 44.54 -14.13
CA VAL A 967 10.91 44.91 -15.26
C VAL A 967 11.94 45.96 -14.81
N SER A 968 11.48 47.03 -14.14
CA SER A 968 12.38 48.07 -13.64
C SER A 968 13.41 47.55 -12.63
N ARG A 969 12.99 46.68 -11.71
CA ARG A 969 13.87 46.11 -10.69
C ARG A 969 14.93 45.15 -11.26
N LEU A 970 14.57 44.39 -12.29
CA LEU A 970 15.45 43.36 -12.86
C LEU A 970 16.34 43.82 -13.99
N ARG A 971 16.13 45.00 -14.57
CA ARG A 971 16.86 45.55 -15.74
C ARG A 971 18.38 45.43 -15.62
N ASP A 972 18.92 45.70 -14.43
CA ASP A 972 20.35 45.68 -14.16
C ASP A 972 20.82 44.44 -13.37
N ARG A 973 20.01 43.34 -13.39
CA ARG A 973 20.25 42.11 -12.64
C ARG A 973 20.22 40.87 -13.53
N PRO A 974 21.19 40.69 -14.44
CA PRO A 974 21.16 39.57 -15.39
C PRO A 974 21.26 38.19 -14.73
N SER A 975 21.95 38.05 -13.58
CA SER A 975 21.99 36.80 -12.81
C SER A 975 20.60 36.39 -12.32
N ASP A 976 19.84 37.34 -11.76
CA ASP A 976 18.52 37.08 -11.21
C ASP A 976 17.53 36.71 -12.34
N ILE A 977 17.67 37.37 -13.50
CA ILE A 977 16.87 37.05 -14.70
C ILE A 977 17.13 35.61 -15.14
N LEU A 978 18.43 35.20 -15.26
CA LEU A 978 18.78 33.85 -15.65
C LEU A 978 18.26 32.79 -14.66
N GLU A 979 18.30 33.07 -13.37
CA GLU A 979 17.75 32.20 -12.34
C GLU A 979 16.22 32.04 -12.51
N LEU A 980 15.50 33.12 -12.80
CA LEU A 980 14.05 33.09 -12.95
C LEU A 980 13.62 32.43 -14.26
N VAL A 981 14.21 32.79 -15.39
CA VAL A 981 13.82 32.31 -16.72
C VAL A 981 14.39 30.94 -17.05
N GLY A 982 15.53 30.55 -16.42
CA GLY A 982 16.29 29.33 -16.71
C GLY A 982 17.42 29.54 -17.73
N SER A 983 18.10 28.47 -18.12
CA SER A 983 19.36 28.50 -18.88
C SER A 983 19.24 28.96 -20.36
N ASN A 984 18.07 29.30 -20.85
CA ASN A 984 17.90 29.78 -22.21
C ASN A 984 18.25 31.28 -22.31
N THR A 985 19.50 31.55 -22.60
CA THR A 985 20.08 32.91 -22.64
C THR A 985 19.45 33.84 -23.70
N GLU A 986 18.92 33.30 -24.79
CA GLU A 986 18.28 34.10 -25.85
C GLU A 986 16.95 34.77 -25.42
N ARG A 987 16.28 34.20 -24.41
CA ARG A 987 15.02 34.67 -23.84
C ARG A 987 15.16 35.35 -22.48
N ALA A 988 16.35 35.46 -21.95
CA ALA A 988 16.60 35.98 -20.61
C ALA A 988 16.54 37.52 -20.62
N THR A 989 15.32 38.08 -20.61
CA THR A 989 15.04 39.51 -20.51
C THR A 989 14.32 39.85 -19.20
N ALA A 990 14.35 41.09 -18.78
CA ALA A 990 13.60 41.59 -17.61
C ALA A 990 12.09 41.39 -17.79
N GLU A 991 11.61 41.53 -19.03
CA GLU A 991 10.24 41.34 -19.45
C GLU A 991 9.80 39.87 -19.26
N SER A 992 10.59 38.91 -19.76
CA SER A 992 10.31 37.46 -19.59
C SER A 992 10.32 37.07 -18.11
N ALA A 993 11.26 37.58 -17.31
CA ALA A 993 11.28 37.34 -15.87
C ALA A 993 10.06 37.97 -15.16
N ALA A 994 9.57 39.11 -15.61
CA ALA A 994 8.33 39.71 -15.08
C ALA A 994 7.09 38.85 -15.39
N TRP A 995 7.04 38.19 -16.55
CA TRP A 995 5.98 37.22 -16.85
C TRP A 995 6.08 35.98 -15.99
N CYS A 996 7.27 35.54 -15.57
CA CYS A 996 7.39 34.46 -14.58
C CYS A 996 6.75 34.84 -13.22
N TYR A 997 6.94 36.07 -12.75
CA TYR A 997 6.26 36.52 -11.52
C TYR A 997 4.74 36.57 -11.68
N ILE A 998 4.22 37.07 -12.81
CA ILE A 998 2.78 37.09 -13.10
C ILE A 998 2.21 35.68 -13.15
N ALA A 999 2.88 34.75 -13.86
CA ALA A 999 2.50 33.34 -13.92
C ALA A 999 2.48 32.70 -12.53
N ASN A 1000 3.52 32.94 -11.70
CA ASN A 1000 3.60 32.41 -10.35
C ASN A 1000 2.45 32.94 -9.47
N VAL A 1001 2.12 34.23 -9.52
CA VAL A 1001 0.98 34.81 -8.79
C VAL A 1001 -0.32 34.11 -9.19
N LEU A 1002 -0.59 33.97 -10.51
CA LEU A 1002 -1.83 33.35 -11.00
C LEU A 1002 -1.95 31.87 -10.61
N LEU A 1003 -0.85 31.13 -10.67
CA LEU A 1003 -0.84 29.73 -10.26
C LEU A 1003 -1.06 29.58 -8.74
N ASN A 1004 -0.73 30.58 -7.93
CA ASN A 1004 -0.91 30.61 -6.48
C ASN A 1004 -2.25 31.15 -5.99
N LEU A 1005 -3.12 31.61 -6.89
CA LEU A 1005 -4.45 32.07 -6.48
C LEU A 1005 -5.28 30.92 -5.88
N ASP A 1006 -6.03 31.22 -4.82
CA ASP A 1006 -7.01 30.30 -4.25
C ASP A 1006 -7.99 29.77 -5.32
N GLU A 1007 -8.43 30.65 -6.24
CA GLU A 1007 -9.31 30.27 -7.35
C GLU A 1007 -8.68 29.22 -8.28
N THR A 1008 -7.36 29.18 -8.44
CA THR A 1008 -6.66 28.24 -9.30
C THR A 1008 -6.72 26.83 -8.73
N ILE A 1009 -6.54 26.67 -7.42
CA ILE A 1009 -6.55 25.40 -6.70
C ILE A 1009 -7.92 25.02 -6.13
N THR A 1010 -8.95 25.84 -6.41
CA THR A 1010 -10.32 25.61 -5.94
C THR A 1010 -11.25 25.46 -7.13
N ARG A 1011 -12.19 24.52 -7.03
CA ARG A 1011 -13.31 24.39 -7.93
C ARG A 1011 -14.45 25.28 -7.43
N ASN A 1012 -14.88 26.22 -8.24
CA ASN A 1012 -15.93 27.22 -7.95
C ASN A 1012 -17.20 26.94 -8.71
#